data_e8fd42ce5326a439db48cc0875f83d16
#
_entry.id   e8fd42ce5326a439db48cc0875f83d16
#
_cell.length_a   1.000
_cell.length_b   1.000
_cell.length_c   1.000
_cell.angle_alpha   90.00
_cell.angle_beta   90.00
_cell.angle_gamma   90.00
#
_symmetry.space_group_name_H-M   'P 1'
#
loop_
_entity.id
_entity.type
_entity.pdbx_description
1 polymer ?
#
loop_
_entity_poly.entity_id
_entity_poly.type
_entity_poly.pdbx_seq_one_letter_code
_entity_poly.pdbx_strand_id
1 'polypeptide(L)'
;MLRYILTINLLSDMCCGSGVGNGSSQDIISSYDNYGLPIIYGRRLKGLLRDNAEFMANFGYIEKTLVDRVFGTVSSPGIIRVGNAQIADAEEIKSELSDISKDISLNKIINSGNIEEVFTVTRTATAINDEGVADDQQLRSFGVVPKGVKFYSEIEIDVNTDNCAEYRLLEDVCKSLRGIGLNRNRGLGRVECFLQATKVKAYENAEIEIGSTEIEYIIETKDSVVSTGDYISGSSLQGYFINQLLSKKLIGENEVQDCLSKVIFSNAYICKKGKKYLPMTLGMFNIKNDKDSFYSIIDGYKMDDGKQYVKAKGYYCILDDRIYTADIKNKTEFHFSKKTKDLYKISAIDGGQTFTGRIYSDNTEFLKKILKVINNNKGIIHLGGSVNAQYAQSSITIIKQDDTPKDNDNNKNNKDNYNNKNDGIKAKDGRLIVEFLSDTVFMNSIGVNAVDEESIKYNLCKILGEEFSIEEIYTETVKVGGYNSKWKAPKRRYLALKKGTQILVKIDNLQEIKEQGFIGFLNSEGYGEYKVRDLLECNEFDWEEDGQDAVKGARIDKAKDIISKVCKNLAERICQIRVVNNFDNETNLSASTVMRLIPAFKAADMDEKKGFMDAFISYVSKNYKGENNKGIRDYSNKIIEEFNKIDSRIANKYVKAEFNNNKNEMFRTFLQAYITQAKLYYKEKR
;
A
#
# COMPACT_ATOMS: atom_id res chain seq x y z
N MET A 1 22.08 0.38 15.87
CA MET A 1 20.76 0.99 15.76
C MET A 1 19.81 0.27 16.70
N LEU A 2 19.22 0.99 17.65
CA LEU A 2 18.29 0.46 18.65
C LEU A 2 16.84 0.74 18.21
N ARG A 3 15.90 -0.12 18.62
CA ARG A 3 14.49 -0.05 18.25
C ARG A 3 13.61 -0.05 19.47
N TYR A 4 12.59 0.80 19.42
CA TYR A 4 11.59 0.99 20.46
C TYR A 4 10.20 1.05 19.84
N ILE A 5 9.18 0.69 20.62
CA ILE A 5 7.79 0.89 20.27
C ILE A 5 7.24 2.06 21.07
N LEU A 6 6.75 3.08 20.38
CA LEU A 6 5.97 4.14 20.97
C LEU A 6 4.50 3.71 20.95
N THR A 7 3.94 3.47 22.13
CA THR A 7 2.51 3.23 22.33
C THR A 7 1.79 4.55 22.57
N ILE A 8 0.71 4.80 21.84
CA ILE A 8 -0.10 6.02 21.92
C ILE A 8 -1.53 5.61 22.25
N ASN A 9 -2.01 5.94 23.45
CA ASN A 9 -3.38 5.71 23.89
C ASN A 9 -4.22 6.95 23.64
N LEU A 10 -5.32 6.85 22.89
CA LEU A 10 -6.26 7.95 22.69
C LEU A 10 -7.17 8.10 23.89
N LEU A 11 -7.05 9.22 24.61
CA LEU A 11 -7.90 9.59 25.75
C LEU A 11 -9.11 10.42 25.33
N SER A 12 -9.08 11.03 24.14
CA SER A 12 -10.23 11.69 23.49
C SER A 12 -10.20 11.41 21.98
N ASP A 13 -11.31 11.69 21.31
CA ASP A 13 -11.41 11.55 19.84
C ASP A 13 -10.32 12.36 19.15
N MET A 14 -9.76 11.82 18.07
CA MET A 14 -8.61 12.41 17.37
C MET A 14 -8.94 12.69 15.91
N CYS A 15 -8.56 13.87 15.41
CA CYS A 15 -8.55 14.19 14.00
C CYS A 15 -7.11 14.44 13.51
N CYS A 16 -6.51 13.44 12.90
CA CYS A 16 -5.26 13.60 12.16
C CYS A 16 -5.58 13.86 10.69
N GLY A 17 -6.05 15.08 10.35
CA GLY A 17 -6.57 15.40 9.03
C GLY A 17 -5.72 14.92 7.86
N SER A 18 -6.36 14.30 6.87
CA SER A 18 -5.72 13.84 5.62
C SER A 18 -5.40 14.97 4.65
N GLY A 19 -6.01 16.15 4.85
CA GLY A 19 -5.98 17.29 3.92
C GLY A 19 -7.10 17.23 2.88
N VAL A 20 -7.96 16.23 2.94
CA VAL A 20 -9.09 16.02 2.02
C VAL A 20 -10.37 15.89 2.85
N GLY A 21 -11.47 16.41 2.35
CA GLY A 21 -12.83 16.22 2.88
C GLY A 21 -13.61 15.22 2.02
N ASN A 22 -14.71 14.72 2.54
CA ASN A 22 -15.63 13.79 1.83
C ASN A 22 -16.82 14.57 1.24
N GLY A 23 -16.53 15.69 0.61
CA GLY A 23 -17.44 16.52 -0.20
C GLY A 23 -18.87 16.77 0.33
N SER A 24 -19.57 15.74 0.78
CA SER A 24 -20.97 15.83 1.17
C SER A 24 -21.27 15.71 2.67
N SER A 25 -20.34 15.14 3.47
CA SER A 25 -20.65 14.83 4.88
C SER A 25 -19.61 15.31 5.88
N GLN A 26 -18.35 15.47 5.47
CA GLN A 26 -17.25 15.84 6.35
C GLN A 26 -16.26 16.77 5.65
N ASP A 27 -15.99 17.92 6.27
CA ASP A 27 -15.04 18.91 5.74
C ASP A 27 -13.59 18.45 5.89
N ILE A 28 -13.30 17.72 6.96
CA ILE A 28 -11.98 17.17 7.25
C ILE A 28 -12.13 15.74 7.76
N ILE A 29 -11.37 14.82 7.16
CA ILE A 29 -11.33 13.41 7.55
C ILE A 29 -9.97 13.09 8.14
N SER A 30 -9.93 12.21 9.14
CA SER A 30 -8.69 11.63 9.67
C SER A 30 -7.95 10.85 8.58
N SER A 31 -6.66 10.62 8.79
CA SER A 31 -5.85 9.83 7.85
C SER A 31 -6.07 8.33 8.06
N TYR A 32 -6.26 7.61 6.94
CA TYR A 32 -6.39 6.16 6.88
C TYR A 32 -5.39 5.61 5.86
N ASP A 33 -5.03 4.34 6.00
CA ASP A 33 -4.25 3.63 5.00
C ASP A 33 -5.13 3.11 3.85
N ASN A 34 -4.56 2.41 2.89
CA ASN A 34 -5.31 1.92 1.72
C ASN A 34 -6.29 0.79 2.04
N TYR A 35 -6.18 0.20 3.22
CA TYR A 35 -7.15 -0.78 3.73
C TYR A 35 -8.27 -0.13 4.55
N GLY A 36 -8.21 1.19 4.80
CA GLY A 36 -9.18 1.91 5.63
C GLY A 36 -8.87 1.87 7.13
N LEU A 37 -7.67 1.41 7.53
CA LEU A 37 -7.26 1.41 8.92
C LEU A 37 -6.70 2.79 9.32
N PRO A 38 -6.99 3.29 10.53
CA PRO A 38 -6.52 4.60 10.95
C PRO A 38 -5.00 4.62 11.13
N ILE A 39 -4.37 5.70 10.67
CA ILE A 39 -2.91 5.88 10.69
C ILE A 39 -2.52 7.27 11.18
N ILE A 40 -1.45 7.33 11.96
CA ILE A 40 -0.76 8.60 12.27
C ILE A 40 0.58 8.58 11.56
N TYR A 41 0.76 9.43 10.55
CA TYR A 41 2.00 9.45 9.78
C TYR A 41 3.22 9.80 10.63
N GLY A 42 4.29 9.05 10.47
CA GLY A 42 5.55 9.20 11.22
C GLY A 42 6.14 10.60 11.11
N ARG A 43 5.99 11.28 9.96
CA ARG A 43 6.43 12.67 9.78
C ARG A 43 5.71 13.62 10.73
N ARG A 44 4.39 13.46 10.89
CA ARG A 44 3.59 14.26 11.82
C ARG A 44 4.01 13.99 13.26
N LEU A 45 4.17 12.71 13.59
CA LEU A 45 4.57 12.28 14.91
C LEU A 45 5.98 12.78 15.26
N LYS A 46 6.95 12.64 14.35
CA LYS A 46 8.31 13.19 14.51
C LYS A 46 8.29 14.71 14.73
N GLY A 47 7.44 15.43 13.98
CA GLY A 47 7.28 16.88 14.15
C GLY A 47 6.74 17.26 15.52
N LEU A 48 5.74 16.53 16.03
CA LEU A 48 5.20 16.77 17.38
C LEU A 48 6.19 16.46 18.49
N LEU A 49 6.93 15.36 18.37
CA LEU A 49 7.99 15.00 19.32
C LEU A 49 9.09 16.07 19.31
N ARG A 50 9.49 16.54 18.14
CA ARG A 50 10.48 17.63 18.01
C ARG A 50 9.97 18.92 18.63
N ASP A 51 8.74 19.36 18.31
CA ASP A 51 8.14 20.58 18.87
C ASP A 51 8.14 20.52 20.40
N ASN A 52 7.84 19.34 20.96
CA ASN A 52 7.85 19.12 22.40
C ASN A 52 9.27 19.13 22.99
N ALA A 53 10.25 18.54 22.32
CA ALA A 53 11.65 18.59 22.71
C ALA A 53 12.22 20.02 22.68
N GLU A 54 11.87 20.81 21.67
CA GLU A 54 12.24 22.22 21.55
C GLU A 54 11.62 23.06 22.68
N PHE A 55 10.35 22.77 23.04
CA PHE A 55 9.72 23.40 24.16
C PHE A 55 10.48 23.11 25.47
N MET A 56 10.81 21.84 25.74
CA MET A 56 11.58 21.44 26.93
C MET A 56 12.98 22.10 26.94
N ALA A 57 13.64 22.22 25.78
CA ALA A 57 14.93 22.89 25.67
C ALA A 57 14.84 24.39 25.97
N ASN A 58 13.77 25.08 25.53
CA ASN A 58 13.56 26.49 25.80
C ASN A 58 13.37 26.80 27.30
N PHE A 59 12.91 25.82 28.08
CA PHE A 59 12.80 25.91 29.55
C PHE A 59 14.03 25.38 30.29
N GLY A 60 15.08 25.00 29.59
CA GLY A 60 16.34 24.57 30.17
C GLY A 60 16.33 23.13 30.74
N TYR A 61 15.30 22.32 30.45
CA TYR A 61 15.26 20.92 30.87
C TYR A 61 16.17 20.03 30.05
N ILE A 62 16.46 20.39 28.80
CA ILE A 62 17.25 19.62 27.85
C ILE A 62 18.17 20.56 27.08
N GLU A 63 19.37 20.08 26.72
CA GLU A 63 20.29 20.84 25.86
C GLU A 63 19.79 20.89 24.40
N LYS A 64 19.79 22.07 23.79
CA LYS A 64 19.40 22.28 22.41
C LYS A 64 20.24 21.47 21.43
N THR A 65 21.53 21.33 21.69
CA THR A 65 22.46 20.52 20.89
C THR A 65 22.05 19.06 20.80
N LEU A 66 21.52 18.50 21.91
CA LEU A 66 21.01 17.13 21.95
C LEU A 66 19.71 16.99 21.12
N VAL A 67 18.81 17.98 21.18
CA VAL A 67 17.60 18.01 20.33
C VAL A 67 17.96 18.04 18.85
N ASP A 68 18.91 18.91 18.47
CA ASP A 68 19.38 19.04 17.09
C ASP A 68 20.08 17.77 16.59
N ARG A 69 20.82 17.08 17.43
CA ARG A 69 21.42 15.78 17.11
C ARG A 69 20.35 14.70 16.89
N VAL A 70 19.35 14.60 17.76
CA VAL A 70 18.31 13.56 17.70
C VAL A 70 17.38 13.80 16.53
N PHE A 71 16.81 14.98 16.41
CA PHE A 71 15.77 15.27 15.40
C PHE A 71 16.32 15.82 14.09
N GLY A 72 17.56 16.30 14.08
CA GLY A 72 18.24 16.91 12.93
C GLY A 72 18.00 18.40 12.81
N THR A 73 18.73 19.04 11.90
CA THR A 73 18.62 20.46 11.52
C THR A 73 18.31 20.57 10.02
N VAL A 74 18.25 21.77 9.49
CA VAL A 74 18.13 22.01 8.04
C VAL A 74 19.35 21.49 7.27
N SER A 75 20.53 21.56 7.91
CA SER A 75 21.81 21.18 7.30
C SER A 75 22.24 19.74 7.59
N SER A 76 21.77 19.15 8.70
CA SER A 76 22.19 17.83 9.18
C SER A 76 21.01 16.93 9.49
N PRO A 77 20.97 15.69 8.99
CA PRO A 77 19.94 14.73 9.35
C PRO A 77 20.03 14.32 10.83
N GLY A 78 18.89 14.11 11.48
CA GLY A 78 18.87 13.55 12.84
C GLY A 78 19.10 12.05 12.85
N ILE A 79 19.48 11.54 14.02
CA ILE A 79 19.75 10.11 14.25
C ILE A 79 18.48 9.28 14.52
N ILE A 80 17.30 9.93 14.67
CA ILE A 80 16.02 9.26 14.92
C ILE A 80 15.25 9.07 13.63
N ARG A 81 14.65 7.90 13.49
CA ARG A 81 13.58 7.61 12.56
C ARG A 81 12.31 7.28 13.34
N VAL A 82 11.19 7.85 12.91
CA VAL A 82 9.86 7.62 13.50
C VAL A 82 8.97 7.03 12.42
N GLY A 83 8.57 5.78 12.58
CA GLY A 83 7.66 5.08 11.69
C GLY A 83 6.22 5.58 11.82
N ASN A 84 5.35 5.11 10.90
CA ASN A 84 3.93 5.36 11.01
C ASN A 84 3.37 4.67 12.25
N ALA A 85 2.44 5.34 12.94
CA ALA A 85 1.73 4.71 14.04
C ALA A 85 0.45 4.05 13.50
N GLN A 86 0.31 2.77 13.75
CA GLN A 86 -0.79 1.91 13.29
C GLN A 86 -1.47 1.26 14.49
N ILE A 87 -2.67 0.73 14.30
CA ILE A 87 -3.36 -0.06 15.33
C ILE A 87 -2.63 -1.38 15.60
N ALA A 88 -2.97 -2.06 16.70
CA ALA A 88 -2.40 -3.38 16.99
C ALA A 88 -2.69 -4.37 15.85
N ASP A 89 -1.74 -5.26 15.61
CA ASP A 89 -1.84 -6.35 14.62
C ASP A 89 -2.19 -5.86 13.19
N ALA A 90 -1.84 -4.60 12.86
CA ALA A 90 -2.21 -3.98 11.58
C ALA A 90 -1.71 -4.77 10.36
N GLU A 91 -0.51 -5.36 10.42
CA GLU A 91 0.05 -6.12 9.30
C GLU A 91 -0.69 -7.46 9.09
N GLU A 92 -1.00 -8.16 10.18
CA GLU A 92 -1.81 -9.38 10.15
C GLU A 92 -3.22 -9.09 9.63
N ILE A 93 -3.86 -8.00 10.11
CA ILE A 93 -5.17 -7.55 9.64
C ILE A 93 -5.14 -7.25 8.13
N LYS A 94 -4.14 -6.54 7.64
CA LYS A 94 -3.98 -6.24 6.21
C LYS A 94 -3.82 -7.51 5.38
N SER A 95 -3.02 -8.47 5.86
CA SER A 95 -2.86 -9.77 5.21
C SER A 95 -4.20 -10.51 5.10
N GLU A 96 -4.94 -10.61 6.21
CA GLU A 96 -6.25 -11.26 6.23
C GLU A 96 -7.27 -10.52 5.33
N LEU A 97 -7.29 -9.17 5.34
CA LEU A 97 -8.15 -8.38 4.46
C LEU A 97 -7.80 -8.57 2.97
N SER A 98 -6.51 -8.70 2.66
CA SER A 98 -6.05 -9.00 1.30
C SER A 98 -6.52 -10.38 0.83
N ASP A 99 -6.49 -11.38 1.71
CA ASP A 99 -6.98 -12.73 1.40
C ASP A 99 -8.50 -12.77 1.25
N ILE A 100 -9.23 -12.03 2.08
CA ILE A 100 -10.69 -11.89 1.98
C ILE A 100 -11.11 -11.20 0.69
N SER A 101 -10.31 -10.28 0.17
CA SER A 101 -10.60 -9.61 -1.11
C SER A 101 -10.70 -10.57 -2.29
N LYS A 102 -10.23 -11.81 -2.13
CA LYS A 102 -10.35 -12.91 -3.10
C LYS A 102 -11.73 -13.63 -3.03
N ASP A 103 -12.49 -13.47 -1.95
CA ASP A 103 -13.87 -14.00 -1.86
C ASP A 103 -14.84 -13.02 -2.53
N ILE A 104 -15.43 -13.42 -3.66
CA ILE A 104 -16.35 -12.61 -4.46
C ILE A 104 -17.54 -12.09 -3.62
N SER A 105 -17.95 -12.82 -2.61
CA SER A 105 -19.08 -12.44 -1.73
C SER A 105 -18.69 -11.35 -0.72
N LEU A 106 -17.45 -11.32 -0.29
CA LEU A 106 -16.90 -10.37 0.69
C LEU A 106 -16.24 -9.15 0.03
N ASN A 107 -15.62 -9.31 -1.13
CA ASN A 107 -14.91 -8.23 -1.83
C ASN A 107 -15.79 -6.99 -2.06
N LYS A 108 -17.07 -7.19 -2.37
CA LYS A 108 -18.03 -6.09 -2.58
C LYS A 108 -18.37 -5.31 -1.32
N ILE A 109 -18.22 -5.90 -0.15
CA ILE A 109 -18.57 -5.30 1.14
C ILE A 109 -17.33 -4.90 1.96
N ILE A 110 -16.24 -5.61 1.84
CA ILE A 110 -14.96 -5.31 2.51
C ILE A 110 -14.10 -4.46 1.58
N ASN A 111 -14.31 -3.16 1.63
CA ASN A 111 -13.51 -2.16 0.93
C ASN A 111 -13.02 -1.09 1.92
N SER A 112 -12.02 -0.30 1.52
CA SER A 112 -11.41 0.70 2.40
C SER A 112 -12.43 1.68 2.99
N GLY A 113 -13.40 2.15 2.19
CA GLY A 113 -14.42 3.10 2.66
C GLY A 113 -15.31 2.51 3.75
N ASN A 114 -15.77 1.27 3.62
CA ASN A 114 -16.58 0.61 4.64
C ASN A 114 -15.78 0.31 5.92
N ILE A 115 -14.48 0.04 5.79
CA ILE A 115 -13.58 -0.14 6.95
C ILE A 115 -13.30 1.20 7.63
N GLU A 116 -13.03 2.27 6.89
CA GLU A 116 -12.88 3.63 7.43
C GLU A 116 -14.07 4.03 8.32
N GLU A 117 -15.29 3.71 7.90
CA GLU A 117 -16.49 4.02 8.68
C GLU A 117 -16.56 3.31 10.03
N VAL A 118 -15.99 2.12 10.15
CA VAL A 118 -15.89 1.42 11.44
C VAL A 118 -15.04 2.21 12.45
N PHE A 119 -14.04 2.95 11.94
CA PHE A 119 -13.11 3.73 12.75
C PHE A 119 -13.41 5.24 12.75
N THR A 120 -14.51 5.68 12.13
CA THR A 120 -14.85 7.09 12.01
C THR A 120 -16.11 7.46 12.78
N VAL A 121 -16.02 8.52 13.58
CA VAL A 121 -17.17 9.18 14.20
C VAL A 121 -17.22 10.61 13.68
N THR A 122 -18.41 11.09 13.30
CA THR A 122 -18.57 12.47 12.88
C THR A 122 -18.74 13.39 14.08
N ARG A 123 -17.92 14.44 14.17
CA ARG A 123 -18.02 15.53 15.14
C ARG A 123 -18.32 16.82 14.40
N THR A 124 -19.32 17.55 14.87
CA THR A 124 -19.69 18.84 14.31
C THR A 124 -19.28 19.96 15.27
N ALA A 125 -18.86 21.09 14.73
CA ALA A 125 -18.56 22.30 15.44
C ALA A 125 -19.08 23.50 14.66
N THR A 126 -19.53 24.53 15.34
CA THR A 126 -19.92 25.82 14.73
C THR A 126 -19.10 26.95 15.32
N ALA A 127 -18.96 28.05 14.58
CA ALA A 127 -18.46 29.28 15.13
C ALA A 127 -19.58 29.94 15.96
N ILE A 128 -19.20 30.59 17.05
CA ILE A 128 -20.09 31.35 17.90
C ILE A 128 -19.70 32.83 17.71
N ASN A 129 -20.66 33.67 17.40
CA ASN A 129 -20.47 35.11 17.26
C ASN A 129 -20.32 35.80 18.64
N ASP A 130 -20.07 37.11 18.64
CA ASP A 130 -19.86 37.92 19.87
C ASP A 130 -21.10 37.93 20.77
N GLU A 131 -22.28 37.61 20.24
CA GLU A 131 -23.55 37.55 20.99
C GLU A 131 -23.78 36.14 21.60
N GLY A 132 -22.86 35.18 21.40
CA GLY A 132 -22.97 33.82 21.91
C GLY A 132 -23.91 32.93 21.10
N VAL A 133 -24.33 33.34 19.92
CA VAL A 133 -25.21 32.59 19.00
C VAL A 133 -24.35 31.93 17.92
N ALA A 134 -24.81 30.78 17.41
CA ALA A 134 -24.17 30.10 16.29
C ALA A 134 -24.21 30.98 15.04
N ASP A 135 -23.04 31.13 14.41
CA ASP A 135 -22.88 31.87 13.17
C ASP A 135 -23.47 31.09 11.98
N ASP A 136 -24.23 31.78 11.14
CA ASP A 136 -24.83 31.12 9.96
C ASP A 136 -23.75 30.60 8.99
N GLN A 137 -23.97 29.41 8.40
CA GLN A 137 -23.09 28.75 7.43
C GLN A 137 -21.68 28.42 7.95
N GLN A 138 -21.45 28.44 9.26
CA GLN A 138 -20.16 28.12 9.88
C GLN A 138 -20.13 26.71 10.51
N LEU A 139 -21.08 25.83 10.15
CA LEU A 139 -21.07 24.46 10.59
C LEU A 139 -19.90 23.72 9.91
N ARG A 140 -19.03 23.10 10.71
CA ARG A 140 -17.91 22.29 10.26
C ARG A 140 -18.04 20.88 10.79
N SER A 141 -17.82 19.90 9.94
CA SER A 141 -17.88 18.50 10.29
C SER A 141 -16.50 17.84 10.18
N PHE A 142 -16.15 17.05 11.19
CA PHE A 142 -14.87 16.36 11.30
C PHE A 142 -15.10 14.85 11.40
N GLY A 143 -14.46 14.08 10.52
CA GLY A 143 -14.31 12.65 10.68
C GLY A 143 -13.16 12.35 11.64
N VAL A 144 -13.47 11.86 12.85
CA VAL A 144 -12.50 11.62 13.92
C VAL A 144 -12.38 10.15 14.24
N VAL A 145 -11.19 9.72 14.63
CA VAL A 145 -10.96 8.40 15.24
C VAL A 145 -11.41 8.45 16.69
N PRO A 146 -12.29 7.54 17.16
CA PRO A 146 -12.85 7.58 18.50
C PRO A 146 -11.80 7.31 19.58
N LYS A 147 -12.05 7.84 20.79
CA LYS A 147 -11.26 7.54 21.99
C LYS A 147 -11.16 6.03 22.23
N GLY A 148 -10.07 5.61 22.89
CA GLY A 148 -9.82 4.21 23.25
C GLY A 148 -9.03 3.42 22.21
N VAL A 149 -8.88 3.94 21.00
CA VAL A 149 -8.00 3.33 20.02
C VAL A 149 -6.54 3.51 20.45
N LYS A 150 -5.74 2.44 20.31
CA LYS A 150 -4.31 2.44 20.61
C LYS A 150 -3.52 2.35 19.31
N PHE A 151 -2.48 3.17 19.23
CA PHE A 151 -1.54 3.15 18.11
C PHE A 151 -0.16 2.76 18.57
N TYR A 152 0.59 2.12 17.67
CA TYR A 152 1.95 1.67 17.86
C TYR A 152 2.83 2.18 16.74
N SER A 153 3.93 2.87 17.07
CA SER A 153 4.92 3.37 16.11
C SER A 153 6.29 2.83 16.44
N GLU A 154 6.98 2.30 15.46
CA GLU A 154 8.38 1.91 15.61
C GLU A 154 9.28 3.15 15.57
N ILE A 155 10.15 3.29 16.56
CA ILE A 155 11.18 4.34 16.63
C ILE A 155 12.56 3.68 16.57
N GLU A 156 13.37 4.13 15.63
CA GLU A 156 14.76 3.69 15.49
C GLU A 156 15.70 4.84 15.85
N ILE A 157 16.75 4.53 16.62
CA ILE A 157 17.80 5.46 17.01
C ILE A 157 19.15 4.89 16.60
N ASP A 158 19.95 5.69 15.92
CA ASP A 158 21.30 5.28 15.52
C ASP A 158 22.31 5.55 16.62
N VAL A 159 22.25 4.73 17.67
CA VAL A 159 23.16 4.70 18.82
C VAL A 159 23.54 3.27 19.13
N ASN A 160 24.66 3.09 19.87
CA ASN A 160 25.23 1.76 20.15
C ASN A 160 24.83 1.20 21.52
N THR A 161 24.38 2.04 22.45
CA THR A 161 24.09 1.64 23.83
C THR A 161 22.70 2.09 24.29
N ASP A 162 22.01 1.23 25.02
CA ASP A 162 20.79 1.57 25.73
C ASP A 162 21.10 2.58 26.87
N ASN A 163 20.08 3.33 27.30
CA ASN A 163 20.19 4.34 28.37
C ASN A 163 21.15 5.53 28.08
N CYS A 164 21.45 5.79 26.81
CA CYS A 164 22.17 7.01 26.42
C CYS A 164 21.32 8.27 26.62
N ALA A 165 21.94 9.45 26.52
CA ALA A 165 21.25 10.74 26.67
C ALA A 165 20.12 10.91 25.65
N GLU A 166 20.31 10.40 24.44
CA GLU A 166 19.34 10.43 23.34
C GLU A 166 18.09 9.59 23.66
N TYR A 167 18.25 8.42 24.28
CA TYR A 167 17.12 7.59 24.71
C TYR A 167 16.31 8.29 25.82
N ARG A 168 16.99 8.83 26.85
CA ARG A 168 16.32 9.54 27.96
C ARG A 168 15.54 10.75 27.44
N LEU A 169 16.15 11.53 26.55
CA LEU A 169 15.45 12.63 25.88
C LEU A 169 14.16 12.15 25.20
N LEU A 170 14.22 11.07 24.42
CA LEU A 170 13.03 10.54 23.74
C LEU A 170 11.98 10.02 24.71
N GLU A 171 12.38 9.33 25.76
CA GLU A 171 11.47 8.84 26.78
C GLU A 171 10.71 10.00 27.45
N ASP A 172 11.41 11.06 27.85
CA ASP A 172 10.82 12.24 28.47
C ASP A 172 9.91 13.00 27.51
N VAL A 173 10.33 13.18 26.26
CA VAL A 173 9.56 13.83 25.21
C VAL A 173 8.29 13.04 24.89
N CYS A 174 8.35 11.70 24.85
CA CYS A 174 7.19 10.85 24.63
C CYS A 174 6.21 10.93 25.80
N LYS A 175 6.70 10.81 27.05
CA LYS A 175 5.88 10.92 28.27
C LYS A 175 5.19 12.29 28.42
N SER A 176 5.84 13.36 27.94
CA SER A 176 5.30 14.71 28.01
C SER A 176 4.35 15.07 26.87
N LEU A 177 4.23 14.24 25.81
CA LEU A 177 3.33 14.49 24.69
C LEU A 177 1.86 14.33 25.13
N ARG A 178 1.08 15.41 25.09
CA ARG A 178 -0.30 15.47 25.58
C ARG A 178 -1.36 15.48 24.49
N GLY A 179 -1.00 15.80 23.25
CA GLY A 179 -1.99 15.95 22.20
C GLY A 179 -1.47 15.75 20.78
N ILE A 180 -2.27 15.07 19.95
CA ILE A 180 -2.00 14.76 18.55
C ILE A 180 -3.18 15.19 17.69
N GLY A 181 -2.91 15.73 16.50
CA GLY A 181 -3.93 16.09 15.51
C GLY A 181 -4.44 17.52 15.61
N LEU A 182 -5.62 17.75 15.04
CA LEU A 182 -6.29 19.05 14.99
C LEU A 182 -7.08 19.32 16.27
N ASN A 183 -7.37 20.60 16.54
CA ASN A 183 -8.22 21.04 17.65
C ASN A 183 -7.79 20.53 19.04
N ARG A 184 -6.48 20.37 19.26
CA ARG A 184 -5.89 19.89 20.54
C ARG A 184 -6.30 20.76 21.73
N ASN A 185 -6.50 22.05 21.50
CA ASN A 185 -6.95 23.01 22.55
C ASN A 185 -8.47 23.05 22.72
N ARG A 186 -9.21 22.25 21.92
CA ARG A 186 -10.69 22.20 21.92
C ARG A 186 -11.21 20.79 22.22
N GLY A 187 -10.42 20.00 22.99
CA GLY A 187 -10.83 18.70 23.50
C GLY A 187 -10.58 17.50 22.60
N LEU A 188 -10.03 17.68 21.38
CA LEU A 188 -9.65 16.58 20.52
C LEU A 188 -8.18 16.19 20.72
N GLY A 189 -7.87 14.94 20.40
CA GLY A 189 -6.52 14.42 20.27
C GLY A 189 -5.71 14.31 21.56
N ARG A 190 -6.35 14.27 22.72
CA ARG A 190 -5.64 14.03 23.99
C ARG A 190 -5.09 12.61 24.01
N VAL A 191 -3.80 12.47 24.36
CA VAL A 191 -3.09 11.20 24.33
C VAL A 191 -2.27 10.98 25.59
N GLU A 192 -1.95 9.72 25.83
CA GLU A 192 -0.92 9.26 26.75
C GLU A 192 0.05 8.37 25.97
N CYS A 193 1.35 8.62 26.12
CA CYS A 193 2.38 7.98 25.32
C CYS A 193 3.43 7.30 26.18
N PHE A 194 3.86 6.09 25.75
CA PHE A 194 4.88 5.28 26.43
C PHE A 194 5.88 4.75 25.41
N LEU A 195 7.16 4.85 25.73
CA LEU A 195 8.24 4.28 24.95
C LEU A 195 8.71 2.98 25.60
N GLN A 196 8.77 1.89 24.85
CA GLN A 196 9.17 0.57 25.31
C GLN A 196 10.22 -0.05 24.39
N ALA A 197 11.18 -0.76 24.96
CA ALA A 197 12.15 -1.50 24.14
C ALA A 197 11.44 -2.64 23.38
N THR A 198 11.76 -2.79 22.11
CA THR A 198 11.20 -3.85 21.26
C THR A 198 11.95 -5.16 21.50
N LYS A 199 11.21 -6.23 21.77
CA LYS A 199 11.75 -7.59 21.62
C LYS A 199 11.86 -7.86 20.12
N VAL A 200 13.07 -7.72 19.56
CA VAL A 200 13.30 -7.96 18.14
C VAL A 200 13.05 -9.45 17.86
N LYS A 201 12.20 -9.75 16.85
CA LYS A 201 12.04 -11.12 16.34
C LYS A 201 13.44 -11.67 15.99
N ALA A 202 13.67 -12.94 16.25
CA ALA A 202 14.91 -13.60 15.86
C ALA A 202 15.08 -13.44 14.33
N TYR A 203 16.24 -12.94 13.92
CA TYR A 203 16.61 -12.82 12.51
C TYR A 203 17.69 -13.86 12.25
N GLU A 204 17.45 -14.74 11.29
CA GLU A 204 18.46 -15.68 10.82
C GLU A 204 19.43 -14.93 9.92
N ASN A 205 20.73 -15.03 10.24
CA ASN A 205 21.75 -14.41 9.43
C ASN A 205 21.78 -15.07 8.05
N ALA A 206 21.76 -14.23 7.01
CA ALA A 206 21.94 -14.68 5.65
C ALA A 206 23.42 -15.00 5.39
N GLU A 207 23.68 -16.09 4.69
CA GLU A 207 25.01 -16.51 4.24
C GLU A 207 24.95 -16.75 2.74
N ILE A 208 26.08 -16.59 2.06
CA ILE A 208 26.22 -16.96 0.65
C ILE A 208 27.21 -18.13 0.51
N GLU A 209 27.01 -18.92 -0.51
CA GLU A 209 27.92 -19.98 -0.87
C GLU A 209 29.30 -19.45 -1.27
N ILE A 210 30.35 -20.23 -0.99
CA ILE A 210 31.71 -19.87 -1.34
C ILE A 210 31.84 -19.85 -2.88
N GLY A 211 32.22 -18.69 -3.43
CA GLY A 211 32.37 -18.50 -4.88
C GLY A 211 31.16 -17.95 -5.62
N SER A 212 30.05 -17.68 -4.94
CA SER A 212 28.90 -17.02 -5.56
C SER A 212 29.24 -15.62 -6.05
N THR A 213 28.84 -15.29 -7.26
CA THR A 213 28.99 -13.97 -7.89
C THR A 213 27.71 -13.14 -7.86
N GLU A 214 26.63 -13.70 -7.30
CA GLU A 214 25.35 -13.03 -7.19
C GLU A 214 24.64 -13.32 -5.87
N ILE A 215 23.77 -12.39 -5.47
CA ILE A 215 22.85 -12.49 -4.34
C ILE A 215 21.45 -12.22 -4.90
N GLU A 216 20.56 -13.19 -4.83
CA GLU A 216 19.15 -13.00 -5.11
C GLU A 216 18.41 -12.64 -3.82
N TYR A 217 17.51 -11.65 -3.90
CA TYR A 217 16.80 -11.13 -2.72
C TYR A 217 15.34 -10.85 -3.01
N ILE A 218 14.55 -10.92 -1.94
CA ILE A 218 13.17 -10.43 -1.88
C ILE A 218 13.13 -9.19 -1.00
N ILE A 219 12.48 -8.13 -1.47
CA ILE A 219 12.17 -6.93 -0.70
C ILE A 219 10.67 -6.87 -0.48
N GLU A 220 10.26 -6.79 0.77
CA GLU A 220 8.88 -6.52 1.15
C GLU A 220 8.77 -5.09 1.68
N THR A 221 7.96 -4.26 1.02
CA THR A 221 7.76 -2.87 1.43
C THR A 221 6.82 -2.83 2.64
N LYS A 222 7.30 -2.34 3.78
CA LYS A 222 6.46 -2.12 4.98
C LYS A 222 5.76 -0.77 4.92
N ASP A 223 6.53 0.27 4.63
CA ASP A 223 6.00 1.61 4.35
C ASP A 223 5.98 1.86 2.84
N SER A 224 5.27 2.93 2.42
CA SER A 224 5.34 3.39 1.04
C SER A 224 6.77 3.81 0.66
N VAL A 225 7.22 3.46 -0.55
CA VAL A 225 8.58 3.76 -1.04
C VAL A 225 8.50 4.81 -2.13
N VAL A 226 9.11 5.97 -1.90
CA VAL A 226 9.20 7.04 -2.90
C VAL A 226 10.23 6.64 -3.95
N SER A 227 9.75 6.25 -5.13
CA SER A 227 10.54 5.84 -6.28
C SER A 227 10.23 6.68 -7.50
N THR A 228 11.14 6.72 -8.46
CA THR A 228 10.96 7.42 -9.74
C THR A 228 10.15 6.62 -10.76
N GLY A 229 9.86 5.36 -10.47
CA GLY A 229 9.11 4.43 -11.34
C GLY A 229 8.29 3.44 -10.53
N ASP A 230 7.64 2.54 -11.25
CA ASP A 230 6.81 1.46 -10.70
C ASP A 230 7.65 0.24 -10.27
N TYR A 231 8.88 0.44 -9.82
CA TYR A 231 9.81 -0.60 -9.39
C TYR A 231 10.80 -0.01 -8.39
N ILE A 232 11.48 -0.87 -7.66
CA ILE A 232 12.58 -0.43 -6.79
C ILE A 232 13.84 -0.36 -7.65
N SER A 233 14.35 0.86 -7.86
CA SER A 233 15.50 1.06 -8.74
C SER A 233 16.81 0.57 -8.12
N GLY A 234 17.68 -0.02 -8.94
CA GLY A 234 19.04 -0.40 -8.55
C GLY A 234 19.83 0.78 -7.98
N SER A 235 19.62 1.99 -8.51
CA SER A 235 20.25 3.21 -7.99
C SER A 235 19.85 3.54 -6.55
N SER A 236 18.62 3.22 -6.13
CA SER A 236 18.16 3.40 -4.73
C SER A 236 18.85 2.40 -3.81
N LEU A 237 18.98 1.15 -4.25
CA LEU A 237 19.69 0.10 -3.52
C LEU A 237 21.18 0.42 -3.40
N GLN A 238 21.81 0.80 -4.51
CA GLN A 238 23.22 1.21 -4.53
C GLN A 238 23.45 2.36 -3.53
N GLY A 239 22.62 3.41 -3.58
CA GLY A 239 22.74 4.54 -2.67
C GLY A 239 22.61 4.14 -1.20
N TYR A 240 21.65 3.24 -0.88
CA TYR A 240 21.47 2.72 0.46
C TYR A 240 22.69 1.92 0.93
N PHE A 241 23.14 0.91 0.16
CA PHE A 241 24.25 0.05 0.57
C PHE A 241 25.57 0.78 0.66
N ILE A 242 25.91 1.66 -0.28
CA ILE A 242 27.14 2.48 -0.20
C ILE A 242 27.14 3.36 1.05
N ASN A 243 26.01 4.00 1.35
CA ASN A 243 25.90 4.82 2.57
C ASN A 243 26.09 3.99 3.85
N GLN A 244 25.48 2.78 3.91
CA GLN A 244 25.64 1.87 5.04
C GLN A 244 27.07 1.33 5.17
N LEU A 245 27.71 0.98 4.07
CA LEU A 245 29.10 0.48 4.05
C LEU A 245 30.07 1.55 4.59
N LEU A 246 29.89 2.81 4.17
CA LEU A 246 30.68 3.94 4.65
C LEU A 246 30.40 4.25 6.13
N SER A 247 29.14 4.36 6.53
CA SER A 247 28.77 4.72 7.89
C SER A 247 29.23 3.69 8.92
N LYS A 248 29.23 2.39 8.54
CA LYS A 248 29.72 1.28 9.37
C LYS A 248 31.22 1.03 9.23
N LYS A 249 31.94 1.86 8.45
CA LYS A 249 33.38 1.75 8.20
C LYS A 249 33.77 0.36 7.63
N LEU A 250 32.91 -0.24 6.83
CA LEU A 250 33.17 -1.52 6.13
C LEU A 250 33.95 -1.28 4.82
N ILE A 251 33.86 -0.07 4.26
CA ILE A 251 34.71 0.43 3.18
C ILE A 251 35.24 1.82 3.52
N GLY A 252 36.39 2.17 2.98
CA GLY A 252 36.94 3.52 3.01
C GLY A 252 36.38 4.38 1.86
N GLU A 253 36.53 5.70 1.95
CA GLU A 253 36.13 6.60 0.85
C GLU A 253 36.87 6.29 -0.47
N ASN A 254 38.10 5.79 -0.40
CA ASN A 254 38.91 5.39 -1.55
C ASN A 254 38.36 4.13 -2.24
N GLU A 255 37.65 3.25 -1.51
CA GLU A 255 37.09 2.02 -2.06
C GLU A 255 35.69 2.23 -2.69
N VAL A 256 35.08 3.42 -2.52
CA VAL A 256 33.72 3.69 -3.04
C VAL A 256 33.68 3.57 -4.56
N GLN A 257 34.67 4.15 -5.26
CA GLN A 257 34.70 4.10 -6.72
C GLN A 257 34.90 2.69 -7.23
N ASP A 258 35.71 1.90 -6.56
CA ASP A 258 35.91 0.47 -6.88
C ASP A 258 34.65 -0.34 -6.63
N CYS A 259 33.95 -0.12 -5.53
CA CYS A 259 32.66 -0.75 -5.25
C CYS A 259 31.60 -0.38 -6.29
N LEU A 260 31.50 0.91 -6.66
CA LEU A 260 30.57 1.39 -7.70
C LEU A 260 30.84 0.78 -9.08
N SER A 261 32.08 0.47 -9.41
CA SER A 261 32.45 -0.12 -10.70
C SER A 261 32.29 -1.65 -10.75
N LYS A 262 32.37 -2.34 -9.60
CA LYS A 262 32.41 -3.80 -9.51
C LYS A 262 31.12 -4.43 -9.01
N VAL A 263 30.19 -3.64 -8.45
CA VAL A 263 28.92 -4.13 -7.94
C VAL A 263 27.76 -3.60 -8.77
N ILE A 264 26.93 -4.49 -9.28
CA ILE A 264 25.74 -4.16 -10.04
C ILE A 264 24.52 -4.45 -9.18
N PHE A 265 23.67 -3.45 -9.00
CA PHE A 265 22.38 -3.58 -8.33
C PHE A 265 21.27 -3.59 -9.40
N SER A 266 20.67 -4.74 -9.68
CA SER A 266 19.55 -4.80 -10.62
C SER A 266 18.35 -4.01 -10.09
N ASN A 267 17.44 -3.64 -10.98
CA ASN A 267 16.12 -3.20 -10.55
C ASN A 267 15.37 -4.37 -9.91
N ALA A 268 14.61 -4.10 -8.85
CA ALA A 268 13.72 -5.10 -8.28
C ALA A 268 12.30 -4.90 -8.81
N TYR A 269 11.75 -5.94 -9.39
CA TYR A 269 10.43 -5.98 -9.99
C TYR A 269 9.44 -6.72 -9.10
N ILE A 270 8.14 -6.44 -9.29
CA ILE A 270 7.08 -7.02 -8.47
C ILE A 270 7.12 -8.55 -8.50
N CYS A 271 6.93 -9.15 -7.33
CA CYS A 271 6.87 -10.58 -7.13
C CYS A 271 5.54 -10.93 -6.44
N LYS A 272 4.79 -11.87 -7.01
CA LYS A 272 3.55 -12.38 -6.40
C LYS A 272 3.63 -13.90 -6.35
N LYS A 273 3.30 -14.50 -5.21
CA LYS A 273 3.33 -15.97 -5.03
C LYS A 273 4.65 -16.63 -5.51
N GLY A 274 5.79 -15.98 -5.27
CA GLY A 274 7.09 -16.47 -5.72
C GLY A 274 7.41 -16.24 -7.19
N LYS A 275 6.47 -15.74 -8.02
CA LYS A 275 6.67 -15.43 -9.44
C LYS A 275 7.16 -14.01 -9.63
N LYS A 276 8.25 -13.82 -10.37
CA LYS A 276 8.77 -12.52 -10.78
C LYS A 276 8.03 -12.02 -12.02
N TYR A 277 7.48 -10.82 -11.97
CA TYR A 277 6.83 -10.18 -13.11
C TYR A 277 7.76 -9.15 -13.72
N LEU A 278 8.04 -9.28 -15.00
CA LEU A 278 8.91 -8.38 -15.77
C LEU A 278 8.12 -7.24 -16.41
N PRO A 279 8.77 -6.12 -16.76
CA PRO A 279 8.12 -5.06 -17.52
C PRO A 279 7.54 -5.59 -18.84
N MET A 280 6.30 -5.18 -19.16
CA MET A 280 5.66 -5.55 -20.42
C MET A 280 6.52 -5.13 -21.61
N THR A 281 6.71 -6.04 -22.55
CA THR A 281 7.49 -5.78 -23.75
C THR A 281 6.76 -4.87 -24.73
N LEU A 282 7.50 -4.07 -25.49
CA LEU A 282 6.93 -3.10 -26.41
C LEU A 282 6.36 -3.73 -27.69
N GLY A 283 6.70 -5.00 -27.95
CA GLY A 283 6.12 -5.81 -29.03
C GLY A 283 4.84 -6.56 -28.65
N MET A 284 4.33 -6.38 -27.41
CA MET A 284 3.12 -7.02 -26.92
C MET A 284 1.91 -6.09 -27.04
N PHE A 285 0.81 -6.60 -27.56
CA PHE A 285 -0.42 -5.84 -27.85
C PHE A 285 -1.66 -6.57 -27.34
N ASN A 286 -2.73 -5.81 -27.07
CA ASN A 286 -4.08 -6.31 -26.84
C ASN A 286 -5.01 -5.74 -27.90
N ILE A 287 -6.16 -6.38 -28.12
CA ILE A 287 -7.25 -5.78 -28.91
C ILE A 287 -7.94 -4.73 -28.00
N LYS A 288 -8.26 -3.58 -28.58
CA LYS A 288 -9.00 -2.53 -27.89
C LYS A 288 -10.34 -3.08 -27.36
N ASN A 289 -10.60 -2.89 -26.06
CA ASN A 289 -11.74 -3.40 -25.33
C ASN A 289 -11.73 -4.93 -25.04
N ASP A 290 -10.74 -5.67 -25.49
CA ASP A 290 -10.45 -7.03 -25.06
C ASP A 290 -9.15 -7.00 -24.26
N LYS A 291 -9.24 -7.37 -22.98
CA LYS A 291 -8.07 -7.40 -22.09
C LYS A 291 -7.63 -8.84 -21.77
N ASP A 292 -8.32 -9.81 -22.32
CA ASP A 292 -8.16 -11.21 -22.00
C ASP A 292 -7.18 -11.92 -22.94
N SER A 293 -6.78 -11.27 -24.04
CA SER A 293 -5.86 -11.84 -25.02
C SER A 293 -4.68 -10.89 -25.30
N PHE A 294 -3.48 -11.46 -25.36
CA PHE A 294 -2.23 -10.75 -25.63
C PHE A 294 -1.56 -11.32 -26.88
N TYR A 295 -1.00 -10.46 -27.71
CA TYR A 295 -0.45 -10.78 -29.00
C TYR A 295 0.99 -10.29 -29.12
N SER A 296 1.95 -11.20 -29.38
CA SER A 296 3.35 -10.87 -29.59
C SER A 296 3.69 -10.73 -31.07
N ILE A 297 3.90 -9.52 -31.53
CA ILE A 297 4.22 -9.25 -32.94
C ILE A 297 5.62 -9.74 -33.26
N ILE A 298 6.58 -9.53 -32.37
CA ILE A 298 7.96 -9.95 -32.60
C ILE A 298 8.12 -11.46 -32.67
N ASP A 299 7.22 -12.22 -32.05
CA ASP A 299 7.15 -13.67 -32.12
C ASP A 299 6.32 -14.16 -33.35
N GLY A 300 5.98 -13.27 -34.28
CA GLY A 300 5.39 -13.61 -35.57
C GLY A 300 3.87 -13.49 -35.66
N TYR A 301 3.19 -12.89 -34.66
CA TYR A 301 1.77 -12.61 -34.76
C TYR A 301 1.48 -11.57 -35.86
N LYS A 302 0.54 -11.88 -36.73
CA LYS A 302 0.09 -10.96 -37.79
C LYS A 302 -1.20 -10.28 -37.39
N MET A 303 -1.19 -8.96 -37.31
CA MET A 303 -2.38 -8.17 -37.02
C MET A 303 -3.44 -8.25 -38.12
N ASP A 304 -4.70 -8.42 -37.71
CA ASP A 304 -5.86 -8.41 -38.61
C ASP A 304 -6.27 -6.98 -38.94
N ASP A 305 -6.52 -6.67 -40.21
CA ASP A 305 -6.88 -5.32 -40.69
C ASP A 305 -8.20 -4.76 -40.09
N GLY A 306 -9.07 -5.63 -39.59
CA GLY A 306 -10.36 -5.24 -39.00
C GLY A 306 -10.38 -4.97 -37.50
N LYS A 307 -9.26 -5.20 -36.80
CA LYS A 307 -9.16 -5.05 -35.35
C LYS A 307 -8.27 -3.87 -34.94
N GLN A 308 -8.63 -3.17 -33.86
CA GLN A 308 -7.80 -2.12 -33.28
C GLN A 308 -6.93 -2.67 -32.16
N TYR A 309 -5.61 -2.59 -32.35
CA TYR A 309 -4.64 -3.04 -31.36
C TYR A 309 -4.11 -1.87 -30.53
N VAL A 310 -3.86 -2.11 -29.25
CA VAL A 310 -3.25 -1.16 -28.32
C VAL A 310 -2.06 -1.82 -27.64
N LYS A 311 -0.99 -1.07 -27.38
CA LYS A 311 0.18 -1.60 -26.68
C LYS A 311 -0.20 -2.05 -25.29
N ALA A 312 0.16 -3.28 -24.93
CA ALA A 312 0.02 -3.80 -23.58
C ALA A 312 0.92 -3.03 -22.61
N LYS A 313 0.50 -2.94 -21.33
CA LYS A 313 1.21 -2.16 -20.30
C LYS A 313 1.23 -2.93 -18.99
N GLY A 314 2.15 -2.54 -18.09
CA GLY A 314 2.26 -3.11 -16.76
C GLY A 314 3.41 -4.10 -16.64
N TYR A 315 3.20 -5.14 -15.88
CA TYR A 315 4.18 -6.20 -15.62
C TYR A 315 3.54 -7.55 -15.91
N TYR A 316 4.31 -8.48 -16.46
CA TYR A 316 3.81 -9.78 -16.88
C TYR A 316 4.77 -10.92 -16.56
N CYS A 317 4.21 -12.12 -16.52
CA CYS A 317 4.91 -13.39 -16.47
C CYS A 317 4.20 -14.37 -17.41
N ILE A 318 4.94 -15.13 -18.21
CA ILE A 318 4.41 -16.19 -19.07
C ILE A 318 4.74 -17.54 -18.43
N LEU A 319 3.73 -18.38 -18.25
CA LEU A 319 3.85 -19.75 -17.76
C LEU A 319 2.84 -20.62 -18.53
N ASP A 320 3.29 -21.76 -19.05
CA ASP A 320 2.45 -22.73 -19.75
C ASP A 320 1.58 -22.08 -20.86
N ASP A 321 2.19 -21.21 -21.69
CA ASP A 321 1.56 -20.45 -22.78
C ASP A 321 0.42 -19.50 -22.34
N ARG A 322 0.35 -19.19 -21.03
CA ARG A 322 -0.57 -18.21 -20.47
C ARG A 322 0.16 -16.99 -19.93
N ILE A 323 -0.46 -15.85 -20.05
CA ILE A 323 0.09 -14.61 -19.54
C ILE A 323 -0.61 -14.18 -18.25
N TYR A 324 0.18 -13.91 -17.24
CA TYR A 324 -0.24 -13.37 -15.95
C TYR A 324 0.21 -11.91 -15.85
N THR A 325 -0.64 -11.04 -15.35
CA THR A 325 -0.29 -9.63 -15.19
C THR A 325 -0.29 -9.21 -13.73
N ALA A 326 0.54 -8.23 -13.39
CA ALA A 326 0.62 -7.67 -12.07
C ALA A 326 0.57 -6.14 -12.12
N ASP A 327 -0.34 -5.57 -11.34
CA ASP A 327 -0.40 -4.14 -11.11
C ASP A 327 0.33 -3.76 -9.83
N ILE A 328 1.03 -2.62 -9.87
CA ILE A 328 1.69 -2.03 -8.72
C ILE A 328 0.76 -1.00 -8.11
N LYS A 329 0.48 -1.18 -6.83
CA LYS A 329 -0.31 -0.23 -6.05
C LYS A 329 0.54 0.99 -5.73
N ASN A 330 0.12 2.15 -6.21
CA ASN A 330 0.76 3.44 -5.94
C ASN A 330 -0.13 4.29 -5.04
N LYS A 331 0.49 5.02 -4.12
CA LYS A 331 -0.17 5.98 -3.26
C LYS A 331 0.29 7.39 -3.57
N THR A 332 -0.65 8.31 -3.61
CA THR A 332 -0.36 9.73 -3.77
C THR A 332 -0.76 10.48 -2.52
N GLU A 333 0.17 11.25 -1.96
CA GLU A 333 -0.06 12.06 -0.77
C GLU A 333 0.25 13.53 -1.04
N PHE A 334 -0.55 14.40 -0.45
CA PHE A 334 -0.34 15.84 -0.50
C PHE A 334 0.40 16.30 0.75
N HIS A 335 1.44 17.09 0.55
CA HIS A 335 2.27 17.64 1.61
C HIS A 335 2.31 19.16 1.52
N PHE A 336 2.25 19.80 2.68
CA PHE A 336 2.36 21.25 2.79
C PHE A 336 3.72 21.62 3.42
N SER A 337 4.47 22.47 2.74
CA SER A 337 5.70 23.03 3.26
C SER A 337 5.43 24.32 4.04
N LYS A 338 5.61 24.29 5.36
CA LYS A 338 5.46 25.49 6.21
C LYS A 338 6.45 26.61 5.82
N LYS A 339 7.63 26.24 5.30
CA LYS A 339 8.69 27.19 4.94
C LYS A 339 8.37 27.93 3.65
N THR A 340 7.99 27.23 2.60
CA THR A 340 7.71 27.79 1.27
C THR A 340 6.24 28.11 1.08
N LYS A 341 5.36 27.65 1.98
CA LYS A 341 3.89 27.72 1.87
C LYS A 341 3.33 27.00 0.63
N ASP A 342 4.11 26.08 0.07
CA ASP A 342 3.71 25.32 -1.12
C ASP A 342 3.05 24.01 -0.74
N LEU A 343 2.00 23.66 -1.51
CA LEU A 343 1.41 22.33 -1.55
C LEU A 343 2.12 21.53 -2.63
N TYR A 344 2.63 20.35 -2.30
CA TYR A 344 3.27 19.46 -3.25
C TYR A 344 2.77 18.03 -3.10
N LYS A 345 2.82 17.29 -4.19
CA LYS A 345 2.36 15.92 -4.32
C LYS A 345 3.55 14.98 -4.30
N ILE A 346 3.48 13.91 -3.49
CA ILE A 346 4.42 12.79 -3.54
C ILE A 346 3.65 11.57 -4.03
N SER A 347 4.17 10.93 -5.08
CA SER A 347 3.74 9.61 -5.51
C SER A 347 4.75 8.59 -5.01
N ALA A 348 4.28 7.49 -4.44
CA ALA A 348 5.10 6.43 -3.89
C ALA A 348 4.50 5.07 -4.19
N ILE A 349 5.34 4.04 -4.34
CA ILE A 349 4.91 2.65 -4.32
C ILE A 349 4.34 2.38 -2.92
N ASP A 350 3.13 1.85 -2.85
CA ASP A 350 2.48 1.61 -1.57
C ASP A 350 3.12 0.44 -0.79
N GLY A 351 2.95 0.45 0.54
CA GLY A 351 3.43 -0.63 1.40
C GLY A 351 2.69 -1.95 1.18
N GLY A 352 3.27 -3.04 1.68
CA GLY A 352 2.69 -4.38 1.60
C GLY A 352 2.87 -5.07 0.24
N GLN A 353 3.81 -4.62 -0.59
CA GLN A 353 4.13 -5.24 -1.87
C GLN A 353 5.52 -5.87 -1.85
N THR A 354 5.67 -6.94 -2.60
CA THR A 354 6.89 -7.74 -2.66
C THR A 354 7.59 -7.54 -3.99
N PHE A 355 8.91 -7.33 -3.95
CA PHE A 355 9.76 -7.15 -5.13
C PHE A 355 10.95 -8.09 -5.05
N THR A 356 11.44 -8.55 -6.19
CA THR A 356 12.65 -9.39 -6.27
C THR A 356 13.67 -8.82 -7.24
N GLY A 357 14.92 -8.97 -6.92
CA GLY A 357 16.05 -8.51 -7.73
C GLY A 357 17.33 -9.22 -7.36
N ARG A 358 18.44 -8.78 -7.96
CA ARG A 358 19.76 -9.42 -7.80
C ARG A 358 20.85 -8.37 -7.59
N ILE A 359 21.89 -8.74 -6.86
CA ILE A 359 23.12 -7.98 -6.73
C ILE A 359 24.25 -8.85 -7.30
N TYR A 360 24.98 -8.33 -8.27
CA TYR A 360 26.08 -9.03 -8.93
C TYR A 360 27.41 -8.42 -8.58
N SER A 361 28.44 -9.21 -8.41
CA SER A 361 29.82 -8.76 -8.32
C SER A 361 30.81 -9.88 -8.62
N ASP A 362 31.79 -9.60 -9.45
CA ASP A 362 32.95 -10.49 -9.63
C ASP A 362 33.87 -10.48 -8.39
N ASN A 363 33.69 -9.50 -7.51
CA ASN A 363 34.40 -9.40 -6.24
C ASN A 363 33.53 -9.87 -5.07
N THR A 364 33.72 -11.14 -4.66
CA THR A 364 32.98 -11.78 -3.57
C THR A 364 33.13 -11.04 -2.22
N GLU A 365 34.21 -10.28 -2.00
CA GLU A 365 34.37 -9.51 -0.76
C GLU A 365 33.37 -8.38 -0.63
N PHE A 366 33.00 -7.73 -1.74
CA PHE A 366 31.94 -6.72 -1.70
C PHE A 366 30.57 -7.34 -1.37
N LEU A 367 30.26 -8.53 -1.93
CA LEU A 367 29.02 -9.26 -1.60
C LEU A 367 28.98 -9.62 -0.11
N LYS A 368 30.08 -10.10 0.47
CA LYS A 368 30.17 -10.39 1.91
C LYS A 368 29.98 -9.12 2.76
N LYS A 369 30.56 -7.98 2.35
CA LYS A 369 30.36 -6.69 3.04
C LYS A 369 28.89 -6.26 2.99
N ILE A 370 28.21 -6.44 1.85
CA ILE A 370 26.75 -6.16 1.69
C ILE A 370 25.92 -7.05 2.60
N LEU A 371 26.19 -8.37 2.63
CA LEU A 371 25.51 -9.30 3.54
C LEU A 371 25.72 -8.93 5.00
N LYS A 372 26.94 -8.50 5.37
CA LYS A 372 27.21 -8.01 6.73
C LYS A 372 26.35 -6.80 7.07
N VAL A 373 26.09 -5.90 6.11
CA VAL A 373 25.14 -4.79 6.31
C VAL A 373 23.73 -5.30 6.54
N ILE A 374 23.24 -6.24 5.73
CA ILE A 374 21.91 -6.82 5.85
C ILE A 374 21.75 -7.50 7.21
N ASN A 375 22.69 -8.35 7.61
CA ASN A 375 22.67 -9.07 8.89
C ASN A 375 22.74 -8.11 10.09
N ASN A 376 23.60 -7.11 10.04
CA ASN A 376 23.71 -6.11 11.12
C ASN A 376 22.42 -5.29 11.29
N ASN A 377 21.68 -5.07 10.20
CA ASN A 377 20.39 -4.38 10.20
C ASN A 377 19.20 -5.34 10.40
N LYS A 378 19.46 -6.64 10.61
CA LYS A 378 18.43 -7.68 10.78
C LYS A 378 17.41 -7.69 9.63
N GLY A 379 17.91 -7.57 8.40
CA GLY A 379 17.09 -7.55 7.19
C GLY A 379 16.26 -6.29 6.97
N ILE A 380 16.40 -5.24 7.77
CA ILE A 380 15.66 -4.00 7.56
C ILE A 380 16.48 -3.00 6.77
N ILE A 381 15.87 -2.47 5.72
CA ILE A 381 16.45 -1.48 4.81
C ILE A 381 15.51 -0.29 4.65
N HIS A 382 16.07 0.85 4.23
CA HIS A 382 15.31 2.08 4.01
C HIS A 382 15.59 2.59 2.60
N LEU A 383 14.58 2.52 1.72
CA LEU A 383 14.74 2.78 0.30
C LEU A 383 13.97 4.01 -0.18
N GLY A 384 14.52 4.69 -1.19
CA GLY A 384 13.86 5.81 -1.85
C GLY A 384 14.06 7.16 -1.14
N GLY A 385 13.14 8.09 -1.38
CA GLY A 385 13.17 9.43 -0.79
C GLY A 385 12.50 9.53 0.57
N SER A 386 12.82 10.61 1.32
CA SER A 386 12.14 10.93 2.61
C SER A 386 12.24 9.84 3.69
N VAL A 387 13.38 9.14 3.75
CA VAL A 387 13.65 7.95 4.59
C VAL A 387 13.55 8.17 6.12
N ASN A 388 13.50 9.42 6.60
CA ASN A 388 13.63 9.72 8.03
C ASN A 388 12.29 9.72 8.79
N ALA A 389 11.16 9.38 8.13
CA ALA A 389 9.85 9.37 8.78
C ALA A 389 8.93 8.31 8.14
N GLN A 390 7.86 8.74 7.49
CA GLN A 390 6.72 7.89 7.06
C GLN A 390 6.96 7.01 5.83
N TYR A 391 8.12 7.12 5.18
CA TYR A 391 8.44 6.38 3.96
C TYR A 391 9.63 5.46 4.17
N ALA A 392 9.82 4.55 3.23
CA ALA A 392 11.04 3.82 2.95
C ALA A 392 11.31 2.53 3.73
N GLN A 393 10.66 2.24 4.85
CA GLN A 393 10.95 1.01 5.57
C GLN A 393 10.53 -0.21 4.77
N SER A 394 11.47 -1.12 4.59
CA SER A 394 11.28 -2.38 3.87
C SER A 394 12.09 -3.48 4.56
N SER A 395 11.70 -4.73 4.39
CA SER A 395 12.52 -5.87 4.76
C SER A 395 13.20 -6.45 3.52
N ILE A 396 14.43 -6.94 3.67
CA ILE A 396 15.15 -7.68 2.65
C ILE A 396 15.49 -9.06 3.16
N THR A 397 15.15 -10.08 2.39
CA THR A 397 15.46 -11.48 2.65
C THR A 397 16.27 -12.02 1.48
N ILE A 398 17.34 -12.74 1.78
CA ILE A 398 18.17 -13.40 0.76
C ILE A 398 17.57 -14.77 0.47
N ILE A 399 17.38 -15.09 -0.81
CA ILE A 399 16.91 -16.38 -1.26
C ILE A 399 18.10 -17.34 -1.25
N LYS A 400 17.98 -18.45 -0.50
CA LYS A 400 18.94 -19.56 -0.58
C LYS A 400 18.58 -20.40 -1.79
N GLN A 401 19.58 -20.96 -2.48
CA GLN A 401 19.34 -21.82 -3.67
C GLN A 401 18.48 -23.06 -3.37
N ASP A 402 18.41 -23.49 -2.10
CA ASP A 402 17.57 -24.62 -1.65
C ASP A 402 16.12 -24.26 -1.32
N ASP A 403 15.77 -22.97 -1.22
CA ASP A 403 14.44 -22.47 -0.83
C ASP A 403 13.48 -22.30 -2.03
N THR A 404 13.83 -22.77 -3.23
CA THR A 404 12.85 -22.89 -4.31
C THR A 404 11.75 -23.85 -3.88
N PRO A 405 10.46 -23.48 -3.95
CA PRO A 405 9.35 -24.36 -3.57
C PRO A 405 9.49 -25.67 -4.35
N LYS A 406 9.80 -26.75 -3.66
CA LYS A 406 9.66 -28.10 -4.22
C LYS A 406 8.17 -28.36 -4.24
N ASP A 407 7.54 -28.16 -5.39
CA ASP A 407 6.19 -28.63 -5.62
C ASP A 407 6.13 -30.12 -5.35
N ASN A 408 5.37 -30.49 -4.31
CA ASN A 408 5.09 -31.86 -3.92
C ASN A 408 4.04 -32.51 -4.87
N ASP A 409 4.10 -32.24 -6.15
CA ASP A 409 3.29 -32.93 -7.13
C ASP A 409 4.19 -33.74 -8.08
N ASN A 410 3.91 -35.06 -8.10
CA ASN A 410 4.55 -36.09 -8.92
C ASN A 410 4.34 -35.88 -10.44
N ASN A 411 4.43 -34.65 -10.95
CA ASN A 411 4.39 -34.40 -12.39
C ASN A 411 5.79 -34.01 -12.86
N LYS A 412 6.51 -34.97 -13.39
CA LYS A 412 7.91 -34.93 -13.85
C LYS A 412 8.16 -33.98 -15.04
N ASN A 413 7.22 -33.11 -15.43
CA ASN A 413 7.34 -32.25 -16.62
C ASN A 413 7.37 -30.75 -16.34
N ASN A 414 7.26 -30.28 -15.06
CA ASN A 414 7.36 -28.87 -14.75
C ASN A 414 8.76 -28.53 -14.22
N LYS A 415 9.72 -28.42 -15.11
CA LYS A 415 10.96 -27.69 -14.85
C LYS A 415 10.69 -26.23 -15.20
N ASP A 416 10.61 -25.39 -14.17
CA ASP A 416 10.54 -23.95 -14.31
C ASP A 416 11.58 -23.43 -15.30
N ASN A 417 11.13 -22.88 -16.42
CA ASN A 417 11.95 -22.32 -17.48
C ASN A 417 12.80 -21.10 -17.07
N TYR A 418 12.85 -20.75 -15.79
CA TYR A 418 13.67 -19.64 -15.27
C TYR A 418 14.99 -20.05 -14.64
N ASN A 419 15.21 -21.34 -14.35
CA ASN A 419 16.43 -21.85 -13.71
C ASN A 419 17.15 -22.98 -14.48
N ASN A 420 16.82 -23.21 -15.75
CA ASN A 420 17.60 -24.20 -16.55
C ASN A 420 18.95 -23.61 -16.94
N LYS A 421 19.95 -23.86 -16.11
CA LYS A 421 21.37 -23.55 -16.35
C LYS A 421 22.01 -24.31 -17.50
N ASN A 422 21.32 -25.19 -18.26
CA ASN A 422 21.98 -26.11 -19.19
C ASN A 422 21.28 -26.38 -20.53
N ASP A 423 20.16 -25.76 -20.87
CA ASP A 423 19.68 -25.81 -22.24
C ASP A 423 20.09 -24.50 -22.93
N GLY A 424 21.22 -24.51 -23.62
CA GLY A 424 21.69 -23.37 -24.39
C GLY A 424 20.65 -22.90 -25.40
N ILE A 425 20.69 -21.63 -25.75
CA ILE A 425 19.82 -20.98 -26.76
C ILE A 425 19.90 -21.80 -28.06
N LYS A 426 18.75 -22.23 -28.55
CA LYS A 426 18.63 -23.07 -29.76
C LYS A 426 18.24 -22.26 -30.98
N ALA A 427 18.68 -21.05 -31.17
CA ALA A 427 18.35 -20.15 -32.26
C ALA A 427 17.57 -20.78 -33.42
N LYS A 428 16.24 -20.72 -33.38
CA LYS A 428 15.38 -21.27 -34.46
C LYS A 428 15.63 -20.44 -35.71
N ASP A 429 16.15 -21.05 -36.75
CA ASP A 429 16.56 -20.40 -38.01
C ASP A 429 17.61 -19.29 -37.84
N GLY A 430 18.47 -19.35 -36.81
CA GLY A 430 19.46 -18.31 -36.49
C GLY A 430 18.87 -17.01 -35.94
N ARG A 431 17.61 -17.01 -35.57
CA ARG A 431 16.93 -15.81 -35.03
C ARG A 431 16.85 -15.82 -33.52
N LEU A 432 17.16 -14.71 -32.91
CA LEU A 432 17.07 -14.50 -31.46
C LEU A 432 16.44 -13.14 -31.14
N ILE A 433 15.85 -13.04 -29.98
CA ILE A 433 15.30 -11.78 -29.45
C ILE A 433 16.14 -11.34 -28.27
N VAL A 434 16.63 -10.09 -28.33
CA VAL A 434 17.25 -9.40 -27.22
C VAL A 434 16.19 -8.51 -26.56
N GLU A 435 15.82 -8.82 -25.33
CA GLU A 435 14.85 -8.08 -24.51
C GLU A 435 15.56 -7.26 -23.45
N PHE A 436 15.23 -5.95 -23.34
CA PHE A 436 15.75 -5.11 -22.29
C PHE A 436 14.77 -5.04 -21.11
N LEU A 437 15.18 -5.61 -20.00
CA LEU A 437 14.38 -5.66 -18.77
C LEU A 437 14.41 -4.33 -18.01
N SER A 438 15.43 -3.49 -18.26
CA SER A 438 15.56 -2.16 -17.68
C SER A 438 15.84 -1.12 -18.76
N ASP A 439 15.63 0.18 -18.43
CA ASP A 439 16.02 1.26 -19.33
C ASP A 439 17.53 1.15 -19.65
N THR A 440 17.90 1.30 -20.93
CA THR A 440 19.26 1.02 -21.38
C THR A 440 19.92 2.25 -22.02
N VAL A 441 21.02 2.70 -21.42
CA VAL A 441 21.79 3.85 -21.91
C VAL A 441 22.94 3.34 -22.77
N PHE A 442 22.91 3.68 -24.05
CA PHE A 442 23.99 3.37 -24.96
C PHE A 442 24.91 4.56 -25.21
N MET A 443 26.19 4.23 -25.41
CA MET A 443 27.21 5.13 -25.91
C MET A 443 27.67 4.59 -27.25
N ASN A 444 27.84 5.47 -28.25
CA ASN A 444 28.43 5.08 -29.53
C ASN A 444 29.95 4.85 -29.42
N SER A 445 30.60 4.51 -30.51
CA SER A 445 32.05 4.24 -30.59
C SER A 445 32.96 5.39 -30.12
N ILE A 446 32.46 6.63 -30.17
CA ILE A 446 33.19 7.83 -29.71
C ILE A 446 32.75 8.30 -28.29
N GLY A 447 31.94 7.50 -27.57
CA GLY A 447 31.52 7.81 -26.21
C GLY A 447 30.39 8.84 -26.07
N VAL A 448 29.64 9.14 -27.15
CA VAL A 448 28.49 10.01 -27.13
C VAL A 448 27.21 9.19 -26.89
N ASN A 449 26.32 9.69 -26.02
CA ASN A 449 25.03 9.05 -25.77
C ASN A 449 24.12 9.15 -27.00
N ALA A 450 23.79 8.01 -27.57
CA ALA A 450 22.93 7.88 -28.73
C ALA A 450 22.09 6.58 -28.66
N VAL A 451 20.95 6.60 -29.35
CA VAL A 451 20.00 5.48 -29.42
C VAL A 451 19.60 5.17 -30.88
N ASP A 452 20.43 5.58 -31.85
CA ASP A 452 20.31 5.20 -33.26
C ASP A 452 20.71 3.74 -33.49
N GLU A 453 20.38 3.21 -34.64
CA GLU A 453 20.60 1.80 -35.00
C GLU A 453 22.12 1.43 -34.98
N GLU A 454 23.01 2.35 -35.39
CA GLU A 454 24.44 2.14 -35.38
C GLU A 454 24.97 1.98 -33.94
N SER A 455 24.51 2.85 -33.03
CA SER A 455 24.84 2.76 -31.61
C SER A 455 24.30 1.51 -30.95
N ILE A 456 23.09 1.08 -31.31
CA ILE A 456 22.49 -0.19 -30.86
C ILE A 456 23.36 -1.36 -31.33
N LYS A 457 23.67 -1.42 -32.62
CA LYS A 457 24.50 -2.47 -33.20
C LYS A 457 25.89 -2.52 -32.56
N TYR A 458 26.56 -1.39 -32.39
CA TYR A 458 27.86 -1.27 -31.71
C TYR A 458 27.85 -1.88 -30.30
N ASN A 459 26.78 -1.65 -29.55
CA ASN A 459 26.69 -2.22 -28.19
C ASN A 459 26.31 -3.68 -28.23
N LEU A 460 25.40 -4.12 -29.12
CA LEU A 460 24.99 -5.52 -29.24
C LEU A 460 26.15 -6.43 -29.70
N CYS A 461 27.11 -5.92 -30.48
CA CYS A 461 28.33 -6.69 -30.82
C CYS A 461 29.06 -7.25 -29.59
N LYS A 462 28.94 -6.60 -28.44
CA LYS A 462 29.57 -7.06 -27.18
C LYS A 462 28.91 -8.32 -26.59
N ILE A 463 27.68 -8.63 -27.00
CA ILE A 463 26.92 -9.78 -26.53
C ILE A 463 26.87 -10.86 -27.60
N LEU A 464 26.62 -10.46 -28.85
CA LEU A 464 26.26 -11.35 -29.97
C LEU A 464 27.48 -11.66 -30.89
N GLY A 465 28.61 -10.94 -30.72
CA GLY A 465 29.70 -10.98 -31.66
C GLY A 465 29.51 -10.02 -32.83
N GLU A 466 30.36 -10.10 -33.85
CA GLU A 466 30.35 -9.11 -34.97
C GLU A 466 29.42 -9.51 -36.14
N GLU A 467 29.07 -10.79 -36.26
CA GLU A 467 28.30 -11.31 -37.39
C GLU A 467 26.82 -11.50 -37.06
N PHE A 468 26.07 -10.42 -37.08
CA PHE A 468 24.62 -10.44 -36.97
C PHE A 468 23.96 -9.29 -37.73
N SER A 469 22.70 -9.46 -38.07
CA SER A 469 21.85 -8.41 -38.65
C SER A 469 20.65 -8.15 -37.74
N ILE A 470 20.22 -6.90 -37.64
CA ILE A 470 18.98 -6.52 -36.97
C ILE A 470 17.84 -6.63 -37.97
N GLU A 471 16.82 -7.43 -37.67
CA GLU A 471 15.63 -7.58 -38.53
C GLU A 471 14.50 -6.64 -38.10
N GLU A 472 14.21 -6.54 -36.80
CA GLU A 472 13.13 -5.69 -36.27
C GLU A 472 13.52 -5.08 -34.92
N ILE A 473 13.01 -3.86 -34.63
CA ILE A 473 13.21 -3.16 -33.36
C ILE A 473 11.88 -2.62 -32.87
N TYR A 474 11.45 -3.08 -31.70
CA TYR A 474 10.32 -2.53 -30.94
C TYR A 474 10.84 -1.73 -29.76
N THR A 475 10.91 -0.42 -29.90
CA THR A 475 11.49 0.46 -28.87
C THR A 475 10.74 1.77 -28.70
N GLU A 476 10.93 2.38 -27.57
CA GLU A 476 10.60 3.77 -27.25
C GLU A 476 11.80 4.40 -26.56
N THR A 477 11.96 5.72 -26.67
CA THR A 477 13.04 6.42 -25.99
C THR A 477 12.55 7.11 -24.73
N VAL A 478 13.38 7.13 -23.69
CA VAL A 478 13.10 7.77 -22.41
C VAL A 478 14.33 8.55 -21.94
N LYS A 479 14.12 9.66 -21.23
CA LYS A 479 15.21 10.39 -20.57
C LYS A 479 15.36 9.86 -19.15
N VAL A 480 16.54 9.28 -18.86
CA VAL A 480 16.89 8.75 -17.55
C VAL A 480 17.90 9.65 -16.85
N GLY A 481 17.91 9.61 -15.54
CA GLY A 481 18.77 10.40 -14.67
C GLY A 481 18.43 10.11 -13.22
N GLY A 482 18.56 11.09 -12.35
CA GLY A 482 18.25 10.92 -10.94
C GLY A 482 18.70 12.13 -10.13
N TYR A 483 18.81 11.94 -8.83
CA TYR A 483 19.25 12.95 -7.89
C TYR A 483 20.38 12.39 -7.02
N ASN A 484 21.46 13.12 -6.89
CA ASN A 484 22.55 12.78 -5.97
C ASN A 484 22.33 13.50 -4.64
N SER A 485 21.96 12.76 -3.62
CA SER A 485 21.64 13.30 -2.29
C SER A 485 22.89 13.88 -1.57
N LYS A 486 24.09 13.36 -1.84
CA LYS A 486 25.34 13.86 -1.26
C LYS A 486 25.73 15.23 -1.85
N TRP A 487 25.59 15.37 -3.16
CA TRP A 487 25.85 16.63 -3.86
C TRP A 487 24.67 17.61 -3.85
N LYS A 488 23.47 17.13 -3.42
CA LYS A 488 22.21 17.90 -3.46
C LYS A 488 21.92 18.46 -4.87
N ALA A 489 22.21 17.68 -5.89
CA ALA A 489 22.09 18.08 -7.29
C ALA A 489 21.48 16.96 -8.15
N PRO A 490 20.76 17.31 -9.24
CA PRO A 490 20.31 16.33 -10.21
C PRO A 490 21.51 15.68 -10.92
N LYS A 491 21.44 14.37 -11.17
CA LYS A 491 22.38 13.66 -12.03
C LYS A 491 22.23 14.10 -13.48
N ARG A 492 23.29 13.91 -14.29
CA ARG A 492 23.21 14.10 -15.75
C ARG A 492 22.08 13.24 -16.33
N ARG A 493 21.33 13.79 -17.26
CA ARG A 493 20.28 13.07 -17.98
C ARG A 493 20.84 12.47 -19.27
N TYR A 494 20.43 11.23 -19.51
CA TYR A 494 20.79 10.47 -20.72
C TYR A 494 19.53 10.05 -21.45
N LEU A 495 19.63 9.92 -22.78
CA LEU A 495 18.62 9.28 -23.61
C LEU A 495 18.85 7.77 -23.54
N ALA A 496 17.80 7.01 -23.28
CA ALA A 496 17.84 5.55 -23.11
C ALA A 496 16.79 4.87 -23.95
N LEU A 497 17.04 3.64 -24.35
CA LEU A 497 15.99 2.69 -24.76
C LEU A 497 15.15 2.36 -23.55
N LYS A 498 13.84 2.40 -23.70
CA LYS A 498 12.90 2.12 -22.58
C LYS A 498 12.88 0.63 -22.27
N LYS A 499 12.72 0.30 -21.00
CA LYS A 499 12.46 -1.07 -20.54
C LYS A 499 11.32 -1.70 -21.34
N GLY A 500 11.43 -2.99 -21.64
CA GLY A 500 10.51 -3.70 -22.55
C GLY A 500 10.88 -3.58 -24.04
N THR A 501 11.96 -2.87 -24.39
CA THR A 501 12.49 -2.86 -25.76
C THR A 501 12.86 -4.27 -26.18
N GLN A 502 12.49 -4.68 -27.38
CA GLN A 502 12.82 -5.95 -28.01
C GLN A 502 13.49 -5.71 -29.36
N ILE A 503 14.54 -6.49 -29.63
CA ILE A 503 15.28 -6.45 -30.90
C ILE A 503 15.39 -7.85 -31.44
N LEU A 504 14.81 -8.10 -32.63
CA LEU A 504 14.96 -9.34 -33.36
C LEU A 504 16.25 -9.28 -34.18
N VAL A 505 17.13 -10.22 -33.92
CA VAL A 505 18.41 -10.36 -34.61
C VAL A 505 18.55 -11.69 -35.30
N LYS A 506 19.23 -11.70 -36.44
CA LYS A 506 19.64 -12.91 -37.13
C LYS A 506 21.14 -13.08 -37.03
N ILE A 507 21.57 -14.24 -36.56
CA ILE A 507 22.98 -14.59 -36.33
C ILE A 507 23.36 -15.74 -37.25
N ASP A 508 24.46 -15.58 -38.01
CA ASP A 508 24.91 -16.58 -38.94
C ASP A 508 25.75 -17.67 -38.29
N ASN A 509 26.46 -17.34 -37.21
CA ASN A 509 27.27 -18.29 -36.46
C ASN A 509 26.92 -18.23 -34.96
N LEU A 510 26.34 -19.28 -34.42
CA LEU A 510 26.05 -19.39 -32.97
C LEU A 510 27.37 -19.60 -32.22
N GLN A 511 27.88 -18.54 -31.61
CA GLN A 511 28.85 -18.59 -30.55
C GLN A 511 28.14 -18.75 -29.20
N GLU A 512 28.89 -19.05 -28.15
CA GLU A 512 28.36 -19.14 -26.79
C GLU A 512 27.81 -17.74 -26.33
N ILE A 513 26.52 -17.53 -26.45
CA ILE A 513 25.85 -16.26 -26.12
C ILE A 513 25.44 -16.29 -24.66
N LYS A 514 25.76 -15.23 -23.93
CA LYS A 514 25.31 -15.07 -22.56
C LYS A 514 23.82 -14.72 -22.54
N GLU A 515 22.98 -15.60 -21.99
CA GLU A 515 21.52 -15.48 -22.01
C GLU A 515 21.00 -14.25 -21.28
N GLN A 516 21.68 -13.78 -20.24
CA GLN A 516 21.28 -12.59 -19.47
C GLN A 516 22.50 -11.85 -18.91
N GLY A 517 22.36 -10.56 -18.73
CA GLY A 517 23.44 -9.73 -18.20
C GLY A 517 23.10 -8.24 -18.24
N PHE A 518 24.16 -7.44 -18.23
CA PHE A 518 24.06 -6.00 -18.30
C PHE A 518 24.93 -5.48 -19.43
N ILE A 519 24.41 -4.46 -20.14
CA ILE A 519 25.10 -3.83 -21.27
C ILE A 519 24.87 -2.33 -21.26
N GLY A 520 25.80 -1.58 -21.82
CA GLY A 520 25.72 -0.11 -21.96
C GLY A 520 26.34 0.62 -20.78
N PHE A 521 25.75 1.75 -20.42
CA PHE A 521 26.26 2.64 -19.39
C PHE A 521 25.34 2.69 -18.16
N LEU A 522 25.87 2.98 -16.96
CA LEU A 522 25.19 2.99 -15.67
C LEU A 522 24.70 1.63 -15.18
N ASN A 523 25.33 0.54 -15.58
CA ASN A 523 24.94 -0.82 -15.19
C ASN A 523 24.89 -1.03 -13.67
N SER A 524 25.83 -0.41 -12.93
CA SER A 524 25.87 -0.48 -11.46
C SER A 524 24.63 0.09 -10.78
N GLU A 525 23.84 0.92 -11.48
CA GLU A 525 22.58 1.51 -11.02
C GLU A 525 21.34 0.74 -11.50
N GLY A 526 21.52 -0.42 -12.18
CA GLY A 526 20.44 -1.27 -12.68
C GLY A 526 19.95 -0.94 -14.08
N TYR A 527 20.68 -0.12 -14.84
CA TYR A 527 20.42 0.13 -16.25
C TYR A 527 21.06 -0.94 -17.13
N GLY A 528 20.42 -1.24 -18.28
CA GLY A 528 20.99 -2.10 -19.28
C GLY A 528 20.87 -3.61 -19.00
N GLU A 529 19.98 -4.03 -18.08
CA GLU A 529 19.66 -5.42 -17.86
C GLU A 529 18.97 -6.00 -19.11
N TYR A 530 19.51 -7.09 -19.66
CA TYR A 530 18.98 -7.74 -20.84
C TYR A 530 18.82 -9.25 -20.63
N LYS A 531 17.95 -9.83 -21.45
CA LYS A 531 17.78 -11.27 -21.65
C LYS A 531 17.78 -11.57 -23.14
N VAL A 532 18.46 -12.64 -23.54
CA VAL A 532 18.39 -13.20 -24.89
C VAL A 532 17.53 -14.45 -24.84
N ARG A 533 16.61 -14.60 -25.78
CA ARG A 533 15.73 -15.77 -25.90
C ARG A 533 15.47 -16.17 -27.34
N ASP A 534 15.04 -17.39 -27.51
CA ASP A 534 14.47 -17.87 -28.77
C ASP A 534 13.09 -17.21 -29.04
N LEU A 535 12.61 -17.28 -30.29
CA LEU A 535 11.24 -16.95 -30.60
C LEU A 535 10.30 -17.93 -29.89
N LEU A 536 9.24 -17.39 -29.31
CA LEU A 536 8.21 -18.21 -28.68
C LEU A 536 7.46 -19.02 -29.73
N GLU A 537 7.11 -20.26 -29.41
CA GLU A 537 6.29 -21.09 -30.30
C GLU A 537 4.85 -20.59 -30.37
N CYS A 538 4.37 -20.00 -29.24
CA CYS A 538 3.08 -19.34 -29.13
C CYS A 538 3.25 -17.81 -29.25
N ASN A 539 2.45 -17.17 -30.06
CA ASN A 539 2.44 -15.71 -30.27
C ASN A 539 1.11 -15.05 -29.87
N GLU A 540 0.17 -15.83 -29.38
CA GLU A 540 -1.12 -15.43 -28.84
C GLU A 540 -1.28 -16.06 -27.45
N PHE A 541 -1.57 -15.25 -26.42
CA PHE A 541 -1.62 -15.69 -25.04
C PHE A 541 -2.97 -15.30 -24.43
N ASP A 542 -3.63 -16.25 -23.82
CA ASP A 542 -4.79 -16.00 -22.99
C ASP A 542 -4.35 -15.45 -21.63
N TRP A 543 -5.02 -14.39 -21.20
CA TRP A 543 -4.82 -13.86 -19.86
C TRP A 543 -5.43 -14.81 -18.83
N GLU A 544 -4.68 -15.07 -17.79
CA GLU A 544 -5.18 -15.77 -16.63
C GLU A 544 -4.95 -14.90 -15.39
N GLU A 545 -6.00 -14.73 -14.61
CA GLU A 545 -5.86 -14.12 -13.29
C GLU A 545 -4.98 -15.06 -12.45
N ASP A 546 -3.91 -14.52 -11.84
CA ASP A 546 -3.00 -15.31 -11.01
C ASP A 546 -3.81 -16.04 -9.93
N GLY A 547 -4.07 -17.32 -10.16
CA GLY A 547 -5.15 -18.15 -9.64
C GLY A 547 -5.59 -17.74 -8.25
N GLN A 548 -6.81 -17.36 -8.15
CA GLN A 548 -7.53 -17.38 -6.89
C GLN A 548 -7.54 -18.86 -6.46
N ASP A 549 -6.49 -19.28 -5.78
CA ASP A 549 -6.65 -20.42 -4.89
C ASP A 549 -7.83 -20.05 -4.04
N ALA A 550 -8.97 -20.69 -4.31
CA ALA A 550 -10.12 -20.59 -3.45
C ALA A 550 -9.59 -21.02 -2.07
N VAL A 551 -9.21 -20.04 -1.27
CA VAL A 551 -8.74 -20.26 0.09
C VAL A 551 -9.94 -20.79 0.82
N LYS A 552 -10.12 -22.13 0.72
CA LYS A 552 -11.08 -22.84 1.57
C LYS A 552 -10.61 -22.60 3.00
N GLY A 553 -11.22 -21.59 3.65
CA GLY A 553 -11.01 -21.27 5.04
C GLY A 553 -9.81 -20.39 5.31
N ALA A 554 -9.73 -19.18 4.73
CA ALA A 554 -8.87 -18.13 5.26
C ALA A 554 -9.15 -18.01 6.77
N ARG A 555 -8.14 -18.26 7.58
CA ARG A 555 -8.25 -18.14 9.04
C ARG A 555 -8.34 -16.65 9.35
N ILE A 556 -9.56 -16.20 9.61
CA ILE A 556 -9.87 -14.80 9.92
C ILE A 556 -9.91 -14.69 11.45
N ASP A 557 -8.80 -14.36 12.08
CA ASP A 557 -8.72 -14.21 13.52
C ASP A 557 -8.65 -12.73 13.92
N LYS A 558 -7.81 -11.94 13.27
CA LYS A 558 -7.52 -10.55 13.63
C LYS A 558 -8.48 -9.53 12.98
N ALA A 559 -8.87 -9.77 11.73
CA ALA A 559 -9.81 -8.92 11.01
C ALA A 559 -11.28 -9.22 11.34
N LYS A 560 -11.59 -10.29 12.08
CA LYS A 560 -12.94 -10.76 12.35
C LYS A 560 -13.85 -9.68 12.93
N ASP A 561 -13.38 -8.96 13.94
CA ASP A 561 -14.16 -7.90 14.59
C ASP A 561 -14.44 -6.73 13.65
N ILE A 562 -13.51 -6.40 12.76
CA ILE A 562 -13.67 -5.34 11.77
C ILE A 562 -14.73 -5.75 10.75
N ILE A 563 -14.65 -6.98 10.25
CA ILE A 563 -15.58 -7.53 9.27
C ILE A 563 -17.00 -7.58 9.85
N SER A 564 -17.14 -8.08 11.09
CA SER A 564 -18.43 -8.09 11.79
C SER A 564 -19.01 -6.68 11.90
N LYS A 565 -18.22 -5.68 12.28
CA LYS A 565 -18.65 -4.28 12.35
C LYS A 565 -19.02 -3.70 10.98
N VAL A 566 -18.27 -3.99 9.93
CA VAL A 566 -18.62 -3.59 8.55
C VAL A 566 -19.98 -4.20 8.15
N CYS A 567 -20.16 -5.49 8.36
CA CYS A 567 -21.41 -6.17 8.04
C CYS A 567 -22.59 -5.61 8.85
N LYS A 568 -22.37 -5.28 10.13
CA LYS A 568 -23.35 -4.64 10.98
C LYS A 568 -23.74 -3.24 10.48
N ASN A 569 -22.76 -2.38 10.16
CA ASN A 569 -23.01 -1.04 9.61
C ASN A 569 -23.81 -1.12 8.30
N LEU A 570 -23.49 -2.08 7.44
CA LEU A 570 -24.25 -2.31 6.20
C LEU A 570 -25.66 -2.78 6.46
N ALA A 571 -25.88 -3.66 7.43
CA ALA A 571 -27.21 -4.10 7.83
C ALA A 571 -28.06 -2.92 8.35
N GLU A 572 -27.48 -2.05 9.17
CA GLU A 572 -28.11 -0.81 9.66
C GLU A 572 -28.48 0.13 8.51
N ARG A 573 -27.60 0.32 7.54
CA ARG A 573 -27.89 1.12 6.35
C ARG A 573 -29.03 0.53 5.51
N ILE A 574 -29.06 -0.79 5.33
CA ILE A 574 -30.14 -1.45 4.61
C ILE A 574 -31.46 -1.16 5.32
N CYS A 575 -31.51 -1.20 6.65
CA CYS A 575 -32.68 -0.82 7.43
C CYS A 575 -33.12 0.63 7.17
N GLN A 576 -32.18 1.57 7.18
CA GLN A 576 -32.45 2.99 6.95
C GLN A 576 -32.91 3.29 5.52
N ILE A 577 -32.19 2.78 4.50
CA ILE A 577 -32.51 2.96 3.08
C ILE A 577 -33.88 2.36 2.78
N ARG A 578 -34.22 1.23 3.39
CA ARG A 578 -35.51 0.57 3.20
C ARG A 578 -36.64 1.45 3.67
N VAL A 579 -36.49 2.15 4.77
CA VAL A 579 -37.48 3.11 5.25
C VAL A 579 -37.65 4.25 4.27
N VAL A 580 -36.55 4.86 3.81
CA VAL A 580 -36.60 5.98 2.89
C VAL A 580 -37.28 5.63 1.57
N ASN A 581 -36.94 4.48 0.99
CA ASN A 581 -37.45 4.05 -0.32
C ASN A 581 -38.90 3.52 -0.30
N ASN A 582 -39.37 3.04 0.83
CA ASN A 582 -40.72 2.47 0.96
C ASN A 582 -41.62 3.28 1.91
N PHE A 583 -41.17 4.45 2.33
CA PHE A 583 -42.03 5.36 3.08
C PHE A 583 -43.09 5.89 2.12
N ASP A 584 -44.19 5.14 2.05
CA ASP A 584 -45.24 5.36 1.08
C ASP A 584 -46.13 6.53 1.51
N ASN A 585 -46.31 7.48 0.61
CA ASN A 585 -47.27 8.59 0.79
C ASN A 585 -48.73 8.11 0.88
N GLU A 586 -49.01 6.85 0.55
CA GLU A 586 -50.35 6.24 0.63
C GLU A 586 -50.77 5.85 2.05
N THR A 587 -49.83 5.88 3.03
CA THR A 587 -50.26 5.69 4.40
C THR A 587 -50.95 6.95 4.89
N ASN A 588 -52.26 6.95 4.99
CA ASN A 588 -53.10 7.95 5.65
C ASN A 588 -52.82 8.00 7.18
N LEU A 589 -51.53 8.17 7.53
CA LEU A 589 -51.10 8.33 8.89
C LEU A 589 -51.44 9.74 9.36
N SER A 590 -52.18 9.84 10.43
CA SER A 590 -52.29 11.12 11.11
C SER A 590 -50.97 11.46 11.84
N ALA A 591 -50.61 12.70 11.88
CA ALA A 591 -49.47 13.18 12.70
C ALA A 591 -49.56 12.68 14.15
N SER A 592 -50.76 12.52 14.68
CA SER A 592 -51.01 11.99 16.01
C SER A 592 -50.57 10.50 16.17
N THR A 593 -50.73 9.67 15.14
CA THR A 593 -50.29 8.26 15.16
C THR A 593 -48.78 8.16 15.27
N VAL A 594 -48.04 8.96 14.49
CA VAL A 594 -46.54 9.01 14.54
C VAL A 594 -46.06 9.53 15.90
N MET A 595 -46.71 10.55 16.45
CA MET A 595 -46.32 11.09 17.75
C MET A 595 -46.55 10.09 18.90
N ARG A 596 -47.46 9.14 18.75
CA ARG A 596 -47.69 8.05 19.72
C ARG A 596 -46.67 6.93 19.63
N LEU A 597 -45.97 6.77 18.51
CA LEU A 597 -44.84 5.81 18.39
C LEU A 597 -43.61 6.25 19.20
N ILE A 598 -43.44 7.56 19.43
CA ILE A 598 -42.32 8.09 20.17
C ILE A 598 -42.26 7.62 21.63
N PRO A 599 -43.36 7.69 22.42
CA PRO A 599 -43.41 7.09 23.76
C PRO A 599 -43.13 5.58 23.76
N ALA A 600 -43.64 4.85 22.77
CA ALA A 600 -43.40 3.40 22.64
C ALA A 600 -41.89 3.12 22.36
N PHE A 601 -41.28 3.91 21.49
CA PHE A 601 -39.83 3.82 21.23
C PHE A 601 -39.04 4.09 22.51
N LYS A 602 -39.31 5.21 23.21
CA LYS A 602 -38.60 5.57 24.44
C LYS A 602 -38.77 4.51 25.54
N ALA A 603 -39.96 3.95 25.70
CA ALA A 603 -40.19 2.93 26.69
C ALA A 603 -39.45 1.62 26.36
N ALA A 604 -39.40 1.24 25.08
CA ALA A 604 -38.61 0.10 24.62
C ALA A 604 -37.08 0.30 24.81
N ASP A 605 -36.61 1.54 24.62
CA ASP A 605 -35.20 1.90 24.76
C ASP A 605 -34.75 1.90 26.25
N MET A 606 -35.68 2.05 27.20
CA MET A 606 -35.43 2.03 28.63
C MET A 606 -35.64 0.65 29.30
N ASP A 607 -36.17 -0.33 28.58
CA ASP A 607 -36.43 -1.67 29.12
C ASP A 607 -35.20 -2.55 29.01
N GLU A 608 -34.41 -2.60 30.07
CA GLU A 608 -33.18 -3.44 30.15
C GLU A 608 -33.48 -4.96 30.26
N LYS A 609 -34.72 -5.36 30.53
CA LYS A 609 -35.08 -6.75 30.77
C LYS A 609 -35.55 -7.49 29.55
N LYS A 610 -36.08 -6.78 28.55
CA LYS A 610 -36.60 -7.34 27.30
C LYS A 610 -35.78 -6.85 26.12
N GLY A 611 -35.75 -7.66 25.05
CA GLY A 611 -35.20 -7.18 23.78
C GLY A 611 -36.05 -6.01 23.26
N PHE A 612 -35.44 -5.06 22.56
CA PHE A 612 -36.07 -3.82 22.12
C PHE A 612 -37.37 -4.04 21.35
N MET A 613 -37.39 -5.04 20.45
CA MET A 613 -38.57 -5.38 19.65
C MET A 613 -39.75 -5.90 20.54
N ASP A 614 -39.45 -6.78 21.47
CA ASP A 614 -40.44 -7.35 22.39
C ASP A 614 -40.96 -6.30 23.39
N ALA A 615 -40.06 -5.41 23.86
CA ALA A 615 -40.45 -4.29 24.70
C ALA A 615 -41.36 -3.31 23.97
N PHE A 616 -41.08 -3.01 22.71
CA PHE A 616 -41.94 -2.17 21.86
C PHE A 616 -43.34 -2.80 21.66
N ILE A 617 -43.37 -4.06 21.27
CA ILE A 617 -44.65 -4.81 21.08
C ILE A 617 -45.44 -4.82 22.40
N SER A 618 -44.79 -5.14 23.51
CA SER A 618 -45.40 -5.17 24.84
C SER A 618 -45.99 -3.82 25.24
N TYR A 619 -45.25 -2.74 25.00
CA TYR A 619 -45.73 -1.37 25.30
C TYR A 619 -46.96 -1.01 24.47
N VAL A 620 -46.91 -1.25 23.15
CA VAL A 620 -48.03 -0.97 22.22
C VAL A 620 -49.29 -1.75 22.64
N SER A 621 -49.14 -3.04 22.93
CA SER A 621 -50.25 -3.93 23.33
C SER A 621 -50.85 -3.54 24.67
N LYS A 622 -50.06 -3.06 25.62
CA LYS A 622 -50.48 -2.66 26.95
C LYS A 622 -51.18 -1.30 26.98
N ASN A 623 -50.63 -0.31 26.28
CA ASN A 623 -51.03 1.10 26.41
C ASN A 623 -52.05 1.54 25.36
N TYR A 624 -52.19 0.82 24.22
CA TYR A 624 -53.11 1.18 23.14
C TYR A 624 -54.21 0.12 22.97
N LYS A 625 -54.99 -0.14 24.03
CA LYS A 625 -56.11 -1.04 24.04
C LYS A 625 -57.40 -0.33 23.53
N GLY A 626 -58.38 -1.12 23.04
CA GLY A 626 -59.69 -0.64 22.58
C GLY A 626 -59.73 -0.22 21.10
N GLU A 627 -60.95 -0.02 20.57
CA GLU A 627 -61.18 0.28 19.14
C GLU A 627 -60.61 1.60 18.71
N ASN A 628 -60.65 2.64 19.58
CA ASN A 628 -60.09 3.97 19.29
C ASN A 628 -58.57 3.96 19.05
N ASN A 629 -57.88 2.91 19.44
CA ASN A 629 -56.42 2.74 19.26
C ASN A 629 -56.09 1.63 18.23
N LYS A 630 -57.07 1.10 17.50
CA LYS A 630 -56.87 0.07 16.47
C LYS A 630 -55.83 0.52 15.42
N GLY A 631 -55.97 1.73 14.93
CA GLY A 631 -55.08 2.29 13.90
C GLY A 631 -53.58 2.30 14.29
N ILE A 632 -53.23 2.56 15.56
CA ILE A 632 -51.84 2.53 16.00
C ILE A 632 -51.32 1.08 16.13
N ARG A 633 -52.13 0.15 16.56
CA ARG A 633 -51.76 -1.27 16.63
C ARG A 633 -51.54 -1.86 15.23
N ASP A 634 -52.49 -1.65 14.33
CA ASP A 634 -52.40 -2.13 12.95
C ASP A 634 -51.17 -1.59 12.26
N TYR A 635 -50.85 -0.31 12.50
CA TYR A 635 -49.70 0.34 11.96
C TYR A 635 -48.38 -0.17 12.56
N SER A 636 -48.32 -0.38 13.87
CA SER A 636 -47.16 -0.99 14.52
C SER A 636 -46.92 -2.42 13.98
N ASN A 637 -47.97 -3.21 13.76
CA ASN A 637 -47.84 -4.51 13.15
C ASN A 637 -47.31 -4.43 11.71
N LYS A 638 -47.78 -3.47 10.91
CA LYS A 638 -47.26 -3.23 9.56
C LYS A 638 -45.78 -2.87 9.56
N ILE A 639 -45.31 -2.04 10.50
CA ILE A 639 -43.87 -1.71 10.66
C ILE A 639 -43.06 -2.97 10.95
N ILE A 640 -43.57 -3.84 11.85
CA ILE A 640 -42.89 -5.10 12.22
C ILE A 640 -42.86 -6.06 11.03
N GLU A 641 -43.94 -6.17 10.26
CA GLU A 641 -43.96 -6.98 9.05
C GLU A 641 -42.97 -6.51 7.99
N GLU A 642 -42.91 -5.20 7.73
CA GLU A 642 -41.92 -4.64 6.79
C GLU A 642 -40.48 -4.86 7.25
N PHE A 643 -40.21 -4.73 8.54
CA PHE A 643 -38.90 -5.06 9.09
C PHE A 643 -38.56 -6.54 8.89
N ASN A 644 -39.46 -7.46 9.18
CA ASN A 644 -39.21 -8.88 9.02
C ASN A 644 -39.00 -9.32 7.55
N LYS A 645 -39.48 -8.55 6.58
CA LYS A 645 -39.22 -8.78 5.15
C LYS A 645 -37.78 -8.41 4.74
N ILE A 646 -37.07 -7.65 5.55
CA ILE A 646 -35.69 -7.22 5.23
C ILE A 646 -34.76 -8.43 5.14
N ASP A 647 -34.84 -9.37 6.09
CA ASP A 647 -33.98 -10.57 6.11
C ASP A 647 -34.00 -11.36 4.79
N SER A 648 -35.17 -11.54 4.18
CA SER A 648 -35.31 -12.28 2.92
C SER A 648 -34.70 -11.57 1.71
N ARG A 649 -34.39 -10.28 1.83
CA ARG A 649 -33.88 -9.42 0.75
C ARG A 649 -32.39 -9.14 0.86
N ILE A 650 -31.74 -9.53 1.96
CA ILE A 650 -30.30 -9.44 2.12
C ILE A 650 -29.65 -10.59 1.35
N ALA A 651 -29.03 -10.25 0.20
CA ALA A 651 -28.40 -11.25 -0.66
C ALA A 651 -27.08 -11.78 -0.06
N ASN A 652 -26.34 -10.93 0.65
CA ASN A 652 -25.04 -11.31 1.21
C ASN A 652 -25.21 -12.08 2.53
N LYS A 653 -24.68 -13.32 2.58
CA LYS A 653 -24.82 -14.24 3.72
C LYS A 653 -24.21 -13.69 5.03
N TYR A 654 -23.11 -12.93 4.96
CA TYR A 654 -22.44 -12.38 6.14
C TYR A 654 -23.21 -11.20 6.73
N VAL A 655 -23.67 -10.27 5.88
CA VAL A 655 -24.55 -9.16 6.30
C VAL A 655 -25.85 -9.70 6.87
N LYS A 656 -26.41 -10.76 6.28
CA LYS A 656 -27.62 -11.42 6.76
C LYS A 656 -27.42 -12.08 8.14
N ALA A 657 -26.27 -12.71 8.35
CA ALA A 657 -25.93 -13.28 9.65
C ALA A 657 -25.86 -12.19 10.74
N GLU A 658 -25.17 -11.07 10.48
CA GLU A 658 -25.08 -9.95 11.42
C GLU A 658 -26.43 -9.27 11.66
N PHE A 659 -27.28 -9.13 10.63
CA PHE A 659 -28.65 -8.66 10.78
C PHE A 659 -29.41 -9.51 11.78
N ASN A 660 -29.37 -10.85 11.64
CA ASN A 660 -30.09 -11.77 12.52
C ASN A 660 -29.49 -11.83 13.93
N ASN A 661 -28.18 -11.80 14.07
CA ASN A 661 -27.50 -11.77 15.37
C ASN A 661 -27.83 -10.50 16.18
N ASN A 662 -28.06 -9.38 15.51
CA ASN A 662 -28.33 -8.08 16.13
C ASN A 662 -29.78 -7.59 15.88
N LYS A 663 -30.76 -8.48 15.75
CA LYS A 663 -32.12 -8.19 15.31
C LYS A 663 -32.82 -7.06 16.09
N ASN A 664 -32.65 -7.01 17.40
CA ASN A 664 -33.20 -5.95 18.23
C ASN A 664 -32.63 -4.57 17.94
N GLU A 665 -31.35 -4.49 17.72
CA GLU A 665 -30.66 -3.24 17.37
C GLU A 665 -31.02 -2.80 15.94
N MET A 666 -31.12 -3.74 15.01
CA MET A 666 -31.59 -3.49 13.64
C MET A 666 -33.03 -2.96 13.64
N PHE A 667 -33.90 -3.54 14.44
CA PHE A 667 -35.26 -3.05 14.57
C PHE A 667 -35.32 -1.66 15.20
N ARG A 668 -34.50 -1.39 16.20
CA ARG A 668 -34.37 -0.04 16.79
C ARG A 668 -33.97 0.99 15.75
N THR A 669 -32.94 0.71 14.95
CA THR A 669 -32.47 1.56 13.85
C THR A 669 -33.54 1.79 12.80
N PHE A 670 -34.22 0.74 12.40
CA PHE A 670 -35.33 0.80 11.45
C PHE A 670 -36.47 1.68 11.94
N LEU A 671 -36.92 1.49 13.19
CA LEU A 671 -38.01 2.23 13.79
C LEU A 671 -37.66 3.70 14.00
N GLN A 672 -36.40 4.00 14.39
CA GLN A 672 -35.90 5.37 14.53
C GLN A 672 -35.88 6.09 13.18
N ALA A 673 -35.39 5.44 12.13
CA ALA A 673 -35.42 5.98 10.77
C ALA A 673 -36.87 6.23 10.32
N TYR A 674 -37.79 5.33 10.64
CA TYR A 674 -39.21 5.45 10.31
C TYR A 674 -39.85 6.68 10.98
N ILE A 675 -39.61 6.87 12.28
CA ILE A 675 -40.10 8.04 13.04
C ILE A 675 -39.51 9.32 12.48
N THR A 676 -38.23 9.31 12.10
CA THR A 676 -37.54 10.48 11.54
C THR A 676 -38.13 10.86 10.18
N GLN A 677 -38.30 9.92 9.29
CA GLN A 677 -38.89 10.13 7.96
C GLN A 677 -40.33 10.65 8.07
N ALA A 678 -41.11 10.08 8.98
CA ALA A 678 -42.46 10.53 9.23
C ALA A 678 -42.54 11.98 9.75
N LYS A 679 -41.60 12.39 10.64
CA LYS A 679 -41.49 13.77 11.11
C LYS A 679 -41.18 14.75 9.97
N LEU A 680 -40.26 14.41 9.07
CA LEU A 680 -39.89 15.22 7.91
C LEU A 680 -41.09 15.42 6.99
N TYR A 681 -41.79 14.35 6.67
CA TYR A 681 -42.98 14.37 5.83
C TYR A 681 -44.07 15.33 6.35
N TYR A 682 -44.32 15.31 7.67
CA TYR A 682 -45.30 16.24 8.26
C TYR A 682 -44.82 17.66 8.44
N LYS A 683 -43.50 17.90 8.48
CA LYS A 683 -42.92 19.25 8.49
C LYS A 683 -43.03 19.92 7.12
N GLU A 684 -42.86 19.15 6.03
CA GLU A 684 -42.99 19.67 4.66
C GLU A 684 -44.43 19.95 4.24
N LYS A 685 -45.42 19.29 4.89
CA LYS A 685 -46.85 19.56 4.66
C LYS A 685 -47.44 20.69 5.47
N ARG A 686 -46.73 21.29 6.40
CA ARG A 686 -47.06 22.52 7.11
C ARG A 686 -46.47 23.73 6.41
#